data_3df7dd8cc43cc4123e7d4c3d98083d57
#
_entry.id   3df7dd8cc43cc4123e7d4c3d98083d57
#
_cell.length_a   1.000
_cell.length_b   1.000
_cell.length_c   1.000
_cell.angle_alpha   90.00
_cell.angle_beta   90.00
_cell.angle_gamma   90.00
#
_symmetry.space_group_name_H-M   'P 1'
#
loop_
_entity.id
_entity.type
_entity.pdbx_description
1 polymer ?
#
loop_
_entity_poly.entity_id
_entity_poly.type
_entity_poly.pdbx_seq_one_letter_code
_entity_poly.pdbx_strand_id
1 'polypeptide(L)'
;MTDTLSHHEDPQTPKKRSRFWRLIKWLFIIGFVGGLIAAIVIFVYVIRATRDLPSVESLSEYSPAIMSRVHAGDGKLISEFRTEARVFVPIETVPTNLQRAFISSEDQRFYTHNGWDPKGLLRAAVTGVPKYFQGKRVGGTSTITQQVAKNFLVGDDYSIDRKIREIAIAGRMEKAFTKDEILELYVNDNYFGRGAYGIAAASLNHFGKNMEELTLGEMAYLALIVKGPSNYELDVPEEKEAALARRRYVLRRMVEDGYISQGEADAGNAEPLESVDRLQGDQYLAAEYFVEEARKQIYELYGQDELYEGGLSIRTTLDTSMQLEGRRALRRGLEMMDRRHGYRGPLASFENMNDWKLKLADVAAPADIGDWRKAVVLEVSDKSARLAFIPPADWPEEETFGEDQSRGTMALSDIDWAKKALADGAVGPALKSVKQVLKTGDVVLVQRKPVKAGEAPSTEYNLRQIPKANGGLIAMDPNTGRILALIGGYSFEQSQYNRATQAKRQPGSAFKPFVYAAALNEGFTPASQVLDAPFVIERSDADCEDEKGELELRGAQEARDDTIIADQLAEGETGEEEEEECERFYKPENYNAGNFYGLSTLRLGIEKSRNAMTVRLANEMGMLPVMRLSKDFGIYDEPKQELAWALGAGETTLMKMATAYSTMINGGKAVEPRILDRVQDGDGKTIYNAFETECSGCSQDNFDGGPPPDIPDTRAQIIDPVTAYQITYIMQGVVENGTGARLRALGRPLGGKTGTTNDSFDNWFMGFSPDLVVGVYIGIDTPEQMGRETGSSSAVPIVKDFLESVLKDQPKVPFRIPDGVTLAPINRTTGEPTFIGAPEFILEAFRPGTEPTVGGLRSKVGFGSGGNTLGGFFGSTTPGANQEDESFDEFDLDNDFLSEEETSEAEGLASVLDRASDAVDASRDAAPADEAEDGNSGEASDEDAPSSETQEGASEDAAPSDGEEAARADAPEEDASVDEADEEGDEDADEDEPEDELEEALDDGLY
;
A
#
# COMPACT_ATOMS: atom_id res chain seq x y z
N MET A 1 -53.13 -72.28 -102.35
CA MET A 1 -52.40 -71.23 -103.09
C MET A 1 -51.45 -70.54 -102.13
N THR A 2 -50.28 -71.05 -102.16
CA THR A 2 -49.05 -70.38 -102.57
C THR A 2 -48.68 -69.18 -101.66
N ASP A 3 -47.58 -68.95 -101.10
CA ASP A 3 -46.27 -69.36 -101.57
C ASP A 3 -45.29 -69.27 -100.34
N THR A 4 -44.38 -70.10 -100.37
CA THR A 4 -43.17 -70.14 -99.55
C THR A 4 -42.20 -68.99 -99.89
N LEU A 5 -41.57 -68.38 -98.88
CA LEU A 5 -40.25 -67.79 -99.00
C LEU A 5 -39.50 -67.90 -97.69
N SER A 6 -38.38 -68.56 -97.85
CA SER A 6 -37.32 -68.84 -96.88
C SER A 6 -36.61 -67.53 -96.50
N HIS A 7 -36.33 -67.33 -95.17
CA HIS A 7 -35.35 -66.40 -94.66
C HIS A 7 -34.14 -67.07 -94.17
N HIS A 8 -32.99 -66.72 -94.71
CA HIS A 8 -31.62 -67.05 -94.20
C HIS A 8 -31.36 -66.30 -92.92
N GLU A 9 -31.01 -67.00 -91.91
CA GLU A 9 -30.43 -66.44 -90.70
C GLU A 9 -28.93 -66.33 -90.87
N ASP A 10 -28.44 -65.03 -90.75
CA ASP A 10 -27.04 -64.73 -90.67
C ASP A 10 -26.52 -64.98 -89.23
N PRO A 11 -25.41 -65.57 -88.99
CA PRO A 11 -24.84 -65.78 -87.70
C PRO A 11 -24.23 -64.46 -87.13
N GLN A 12 -24.89 -63.94 -86.07
CA GLN A 12 -24.33 -62.79 -85.30
C GLN A 12 -23.03 -63.16 -84.64
N THR A 13 -21.92 -62.52 -85.09
CA THR A 13 -20.57 -62.55 -84.37
C THR A 13 -20.68 -61.90 -83.04
N PRO A 14 -20.14 -62.46 -81.94
CA PRO A 14 -20.14 -61.84 -80.64
C PRO A 14 -19.14 -60.63 -80.63
N LYS A 15 -19.64 -59.41 -80.34
CA LYS A 15 -18.83 -58.20 -80.14
C LYS A 15 -17.86 -58.39 -78.95
N LYS A 16 -16.57 -58.47 -79.24
CA LYS A 16 -15.48 -58.50 -78.23
C LYS A 16 -15.52 -57.18 -77.44
N ARG A 17 -16.10 -57.27 -76.19
CA ARG A 17 -15.96 -56.20 -75.21
C ARG A 17 -14.45 -55.86 -75.07
N SER A 18 -14.07 -54.61 -75.46
CA SER A 18 -12.65 -54.09 -75.47
C SER A 18 -11.99 -54.36 -74.10
N ARG A 19 -10.79 -54.91 -74.10
CA ARG A 19 -9.96 -55.12 -72.95
C ARG A 19 -9.81 -53.82 -72.15
N PHE A 20 -9.90 -52.70 -72.76
CA PHE A 20 -9.89 -51.30 -72.22
C PHE A 20 -11.04 -51.07 -71.20
N TRP A 21 -12.28 -51.42 -71.46
CA TRP A 21 -13.41 -51.29 -70.55
C TRP A 21 -13.33 -52.22 -69.33
N ARG A 22 -12.68 -53.40 -69.48
CA ARG A 22 -12.32 -54.27 -68.35
C ARG A 22 -11.24 -53.60 -67.44
N LEU A 23 -10.25 -52.97 -68.02
CA LEU A 23 -9.19 -52.32 -67.29
C LEU A 23 -9.70 -51.13 -66.50
N ILE A 24 -10.55 -50.29 -67.13
CA ILE A 24 -11.22 -49.12 -66.45
C ILE A 24 -12.09 -49.63 -65.30
N LYS A 25 -12.88 -50.71 -65.51
CA LYS A 25 -13.69 -51.30 -64.44
C LYS A 25 -12.85 -51.84 -63.26
N TRP A 26 -11.73 -52.48 -63.56
CA TRP A 26 -10.79 -52.95 -62.54
C TRP A 26 -10.11 -51.79 -61.85
N LEU A 27 -9.67 -50.72 -62.49
CA LEU A 27 -9.16 -49.50 -61.87
C LEU A 27 -10.22 -48.82 -60.98
N PHE A 28 -11.46 -48.77 -61.40
CA PHE A 28 -12.55 -48.20 -60.62
C PHE A 28 -12.84 -49.08 -59.37
N ILE A 29 -12.83 -50.44 -59.51
CA ILE A 29 -13.02 -51.37 -58.40
C ILE A 29 -11.81 -51.25 -57.41
N ILE A 30 -10.56 -51.21 -57.90
CA ILE A 30 -9.40 -51.05 -57.06
C ILE A 30 -9.43 -49.68 -56.33
N GLY A 31 -9.79 -48.61 -57.05
CA GLY A 31 -9.97 -47.28 -56.48
C GLY A 31 -11.07 -47.26 -55.43
N PHE A 32 -12.20 -47.90 -55.69
CA PHE A 32 -13.29 -48.01 -54.72
C PHE A 32 -12.92 -48.88 -53.49
N VAL A 33 -12.30 -50.03 -53.70
CA VAL A 33 -11.82 -50.88 -52.60
C VAL A 33 -10.72 -50.16 -51.81
N GLY A 34 -9.75 -49.48 -52.50
CA GLY A 34 -8.75 -48.67 -51.84
C GLY A 34 -9.36 -47.53 -51.04
N GLY A 35 -10.34 -46.83 -51.59
CA GLY A 35 -11.09 -45.79 -50.90
C GLY A 35 -11.86 -46.32 -49.67
N LEU A 36 -12.45 -47.49 -49.80
CA LEU A 36 -13.18 -48.16 -48.68
C LEU A 36 -12.20 -48.58 -47.56
N ILE A 37 -11.05 -49.17 -47.92
CA ILE A 37 -10.02 -49.51 -46.94
C ILE A 37 -9.47 -48.25 -46.26
N ALA A 38 -9.19 -47.19 -47.02
CA ALA A 38 -8.75 -45.89 -46.45
C ALA A 38 -9.83 -45.32 -45.51
N ALA A 39 -11.12 -45.40 -45.90
CA ALA A 39 -12.20 -44.92 -45.06
C ALA A 39 -12.31 -45.75 -43.75
N ILE A 40 -12.14 -47.09 -43.82
CA ILE A 40 -12.11 -47.94 -42.60
C ILE A 40 -10.93 -47.64 -41.74
N VAL A 41 -9.72 -47.44 -42.28
CA VAL A 41 -8.52 -47.07 -41.54
C VAL A 41 -8.71 -45.70 -40.84
N ILE A 42 -9.22 -44.72 -41.56
CA ILE A 42 -9.55 -43.41 -40.99
C ILE A 42 -10.61 -43.54 -39.88
N PHE A 43 -11.66 -44.35 -40.11
CA PHE A 43 -12.70 -44.57 -39.11
C PHE A 43 -12.17 -45.22 -37.84
N VAL A 44 -11.36 -46.29 -37.98
CA VAL A 44 -10.70 -46.92 -36.83
C VAL A 44 -9.74 -45.99 -36.12
N TYR A 45 -9.01 -45.15 -36.86
CA TYR A 45 -8.12 -44.15 -36.31
C TYR A 45 -8.89 -43.10 -35.51
N VAL A 46 -9.99 -42.58 -36.05
CA VAL A 46 -10.85 -41.60 -35.37
C VAL A 46 -11.43 -42.22 -34.08
N ILE A 47 -11.97 -43.46 -34.14
CA ILE A 47 -12.47 -44.16 -32.95
C ILE A 47 -11.37 -44.28 -31.88
N ARG A 48 -10.14 -44.62 -32.29
CA ARG A 48 -9.04 -44.76 -31.37
C ARG A 48 -8.62 -43.40 -30.77
N ALA A 49 -8.53 -42.35 -31.59
CA ALA A 49 -8.20 -40.99 -31.15
C ALA A 49 -9.25 -40.35 -30.22
N THR A 50 -10.53 -40.81 -30.34
CA THR A 50 -11.66 -40.27 -29.54
C THR A 50 -12.09 -41.17 -28.39
N ARG A 51 -11.32 -42.25 -28.07
CA ARG A 51 -11.71 -43.23 -27.05
C ARG A 51 -11.60 -42.69 -25.63
N ASP A 52 -10.57 -41.88 -25.36
CA ASP A 52 -10.24 -41.37 -24.03
C ASP A 52 -10.44 -39.85 -23.99
N LEU A 53 -11.61 -39.36 -24.44
CA LEU A 53 -11.91 -37.92 -24.38
C LEU A 53 -12.43 -37.55 -23.00
N PRO A 54 -11.99 -36.40 -22.43
CA PRO A 54 -12.51 -35.90 -21.17
C PRO A 54 -14.01 -35.63 -21.24
N SER A 55 -14.64 -35.61 -20.07
CA SER A 55 -16.05 -35.24 -19.88
C SER A 55 -16.22 -33.74 -20.16
N VAL A 56 -17.29 -33.38 -20.88
CA VAL A 56 -17.61 -31.95 -21.09
C VAL A 56 -18.45 -31.39 -19.95
N GLU A 57 -19.03 -32.25 -19.11
CA GLU A 57 -19.81 -31.86 -17.94
C GLU A 57 -18.96 -31.17 -16.88
N SER A 58 -17.64 -31.44 -16.82
CA SER A 58 -16.72 -30.72 -15.94
C SER A 58 -16.59 -29.21 -16.25
N LEU A 59 -16.99 -28.78 -17.45
CA LEU A 59 -17.01 -27.34 -17.79
C LEU A 59 -18.20 -26.59 -17.18
N SER A 60 -19.28 -27.28 -16.79
CA SER A 60 -20.41 -26.66 -16.09
C SER A 60 -20.07 -26.30 -14.62
N GLU A 61 -19.04 -26.95 -14.08
CA GLU A 61 -18.51 -26.69 -12.72
C GLU A 61 -17.22 -25.84 -12.76
N TYR A 62 -16.85 -25.36 -13.96
CA TYR A 62 -15.63 -24.55 -14.12
C TYR A 62 -15.80 -23.20 -13.47
N SER A 63 -15.04 -22.97 -12.40
CA SER A 63 -14.85 -21.66 -11.77
C SER A 63 -13.46 -21.12 -12.19
N PRO A 64 -13.41 -20.14 -13.08
CA PRO A 64 -12.12 -19.57 -13.48
C PRO A 64 -11.48 -18.86 -12.30
N ALA A 65 -10.13 -18.87 -12.24
CA ALA A 65 -9.39 -18.03 -11.33
C ALA A 65 -9.76 -16.56 -11.58
N ILE A 66 -10.27 -15.87 -10.56
CA ILE A 66 -10.68 -14.47 -10.64
C ILE A 66 -9.72 -13.65 -9.78
N MET A 67 -9.18 -12.56 -10.33
CA MET A 67 -8.30 -11.66 -9.59
C MET A 67 -9.02 -10.99 -8.44
N SER A 68 -8.34 -10.86 -7.29
CA SER A 68 -8.82 -10.07 -6.16
C SER A 68 -8.49 -8.60 -6.34
N ARG A 69 -9.43 -7.72 -5.97
CA ARG A 69 -9.31 -6.26 -6.11
C ARG A 69 -9.21 -5.58 -4.77
N VAL A 70 -8.24 -4.71 -4.62
CA VAL A 70 -8.01 -3.94 -3.40
C VAL A 70 -8.44 -2.49 -3.62
N HIS A 71 -9.40 -2.06 -2.83
CA HIS A 71 -9.94 -0.71 -2.84
C HIS A 71 -9.55 0.05 -1.59
N ALA A 72 -9.24 1.32 -1.73
CA ALA A 72 -9.09 2.24 -0.62
C ALA A 72 -10.44 2.48 0.09
N GLY A 73 -10.40 3.11 1.27
CA GLY A 73 -11.60 3.48 2.03
C GLY A 73 -12.52 4.43 1.29
N ASP A 74 -12.00 5.25 0.36
CA ASP A 74 -12.77 6.12 -0.53
C ASP A 74 -13.31 5.39 -1.80
N GLY A 75 -13.07 4.09 -1.93
CA GLY A 75 -13.56 3.23 -3.01
C GLY A 75 -12.69 3.17 -4.25
N LYS A 76 -11.61 3.95 -4.34
CA LYS A 76 -10.68 3.88 -5.47
C LYS A 76 -9.91 2.57 -5.46
N LEU A 77 -9.69 1.99 -6.65
CA LEU A 77 -8.83 0.82 -6.80
C LEU A 77 -7.38 1.22 -6.53
N ILE A 78 -6.69 0.47 -5.69
CA ILE A 78 -5.29 0.71 -5.31
C ILE A 78 -4.36 -0.46 -5.62
N SER A 79 -4.89 -1.67 -5.83
CA SER A 79 -4.09 -2.83 -6.26
C SER A 79 -4.98 -3.96 -6.75
N GLU A 80 -4.34 -4.94 -7.39
CA GLU A 80 -4.95 -6.20 -7.83
C GLU A 80 -4.02 -7.36 -7.48
N PHE A 81 -4.55 -8.39 -6.82
CA PHE A 81 -3.81 -9.62 -6.55
C PHE A 81 -4.25 -10.68 -7.54
N ARG A 82 -3.31 -11.21 -8.32
CA ARG A 82 -3.59 -12.11 -9.43
C ARG A 82 -2.39 -12.97 -9.80
N THR A 83 -2.64 -14.21 -10.16
CA THR A 83 -1.75 -15.02 -10.98
C THR A 83 -1.95 -14.66 -12.46
N GLU A 84 -3.21 -14.42 -12.85
CA GLU A 84 -3.64 -13.96 -14.17
C GLU A 84 -4.67 -12.83 -14.01
N ALA A 85 -4.58 -11.77 -14.83
CA ALA A 85 -5.62 -10.72 -14.81
C ALA A 85 -6.88 -11.26 -15.47
N ARG A 86 -7.80 -11.81 -14.71
CA ARG A 86 -9.07 -12.35 -15.19
C ARG A 86 -10.25 -11.77 -14.41
N VAL A 87 -11.25 -11.29 -15.15
CA VAL A 87 -12.55 -10.87 -14.64
C VAL A 87 -13.59 -11.66 -15.42
N PHE A 88 -14.29 -12.58 -14.77
CA PHE A 88 -15.38 -13.31 -15.40
C PHE A 88 -16.60 -12.42 -15.58
N VAL A 89 -17.25 -12.48 -16.75
CA VAL A 89 -18.46 -11.72 -17.06
C VAL A 89 -19.50 -12.61 -17.77
N PRO A 90 -20.77 -12.56 -17.33
CA PRO A 90 -21.85 -13.21 -18.06
C PRO A 90 -21.99 -12.64 -19.48
N ILE A 91 -22.33 -13.48 -20.46
CA ILE A 91 -22.37 -13.08 -21.86
C ILE A 91 -23.39 -11.96 -22.13
N GLU A 92 -24.45 -11.89 -21.33
CA GLU A 92 -25.47 -10.84 -21.41
C GLU A 92 -24.94 -9.45 -21.10
N THR A 93 -23.87 -9.36 -20.30
CA THR A 93 -23.21 -8.09 -19.95
C THR A 93 -22.21 -7.65 -21.01
N VAL A 94 -21.79 -8.53 -21.91
CA VAL A 94 -20.86 -8.20 -22.99
C VAL A 94 -21.59 -7.40 -24.08
N PRO A 95 -21.13 -6.20 -24.47
CA PRO A 95 -21.79 -5.40 -25.50
C PRO A 95 -22.02 -6.19 -26.80
N THR A 96 -23.22 -6.10 -27.35
CA THR A 96 -23.62 -6.88 -28.54
C THR A 96 -22.68 -6.66 -29.73
N ASN A 97 -22.14 -5.45 -29.93
CA ASN A 97 -21.20 -5.20 -31.02
C ASN A 97 -19.85 -5.86 -30.80
N LEU A 98 -19.43 -6.00 -29.56
CA LEU A 98 -18.21 -6.72 -29.19
C LEU A 98 -18.36 -8.23 -29.44
N GLN A 99 -19.51 -8.84 -29.03
CA GLN A 99 -19.82 -10.24 -29.36
C GLN A 99 -19.81 -10.46 -30.88
N ARG A 100 -20.42 -9.56 -31.65
CA ARG A 100 -20.48 -9.61 -33.13
C ARG A 100 -19.10 -9.44 -33.77
N ALA A 101 -18.22 -8.63 -33.19
CA ALA A 101 -16.85 -8.48 -33.68
C ALA A 101 -16.07 -9.80 -33.59
N PHE A 102 -16.19 -10.54 -32.48
CA PHE A 102 -15.62 -11.89 -32.35
C PHE A 102 -16.19 -12.87 -33.36
N ILE A 103 -17.52 -12.90 -33.53
CA ILE A 103 -18.19 -13.80 -34.46
C ILE A 103 -17.77 -13.49 -35.91
N SER A 104 -17.75 -12.22 -36.32
CA SER A 104 -17.32 -11.80 -37.65
C SER A 104 -15.84 -12.07 -37.91
N SER A 105 -14.98 -11.96 -36.87
CA SER A 105 -13.54 -12.18 -36.96
C SER A 105 -13.17 -13.65 -37.05
N GLU A 106 -13.77 -14.49 -36.19
CA GLU A 106 -13.32 -15.85 -35.94
C GLU A 106 -14.26 -16.91 -36.52
N ASP A 107 -15.61 -16.74 -36.45
CA ASP A 107 -16.56 -17.76 -36.83
C ASP A 107 -17.92 -17.20 -37.32
N GLN A 108 -17.97 -16.67 -38.51
CA GLN A 108 -19.19 -16.06 -39.09
C GLN A 108 -20.47 -16.91 -39.04
N ARG A 109 -20.32 -18.20 -38.90
CA ARG A 109 -21.45 -19.11 -38.88
C ARG A 109 -21.62 -19.78 -37.53
N PHE A 110 -21.11 -19.21 -36.50
CA PHE A 110 -21.14 -19.73 -35.16
C PHE A 110 -22.50 -20.22 -34.71
N TYR A 111 -23.56 -19.45 -34.92
CA TYR A 111 -24.92 -19.81 -34.53
C TYR A 111 -25.58 -20.85 -35.45
N THR A 112 -24.95 -21.25 -36.59
CA THR A 112 -25.58 -22.11 -37.60
C THR A 112 -24.96 -23.50 -37.73
N HIS A 113 -23.82 -23.76 -37.18
CA HIS A 113 -23.15 -25.08 -37.21
C HIS A 113 -23.15 -25.75 -35.85
N ASN A 114 -22.82 -27.03 -35.78
CA ASN A 114 -22.76 -27.83 -34.58
C ASN A 114 -21.30 -28.21 -34.25
N GLY A 115 -20.49 -27.22 -33.87
CA GLY A 115 -19.09 -27.42 -33.42
C GLY A 115 -18.05 -27.42 -34.53
N TRP A 116 -18.42 -27.66 -35.80
CA TRP A 116 -17.52 -27.59 -36.95
C TRP A 116 -18.23 -27.05 -38.18
N ASP A 117 -17.49 -26.32 -39.01
CA ASP A 117 -18.05 -25.72 -40.24
C ASP A 117 -17.65 -26.53 -41.49
N PRO A 118 -18.56 -27.41 -42.06
CA PRO A 118 -18.24 -28.20 -43.21
C PRO A 118 -17.98 -27.37 -44.48
N LYS A 119 -18.59 -26.18 -44.61
CA LYS A 119 -18.38 -25.31 -45.77
C LYS A 119 -17.03 -24.57 -45.66
N GLY A 120 -16.64 -24.21 -44.45
CA GLY A 120 -15.32 -23.62 -44.15
C GLY A 120 -14.19 -24.62 -44.43
N LEU A 121 -14.36 -25.87 -43.98
CA LEU A 121 -13.44 -26.98 -44.26
C LEU A 121 -13.29 -27.25 -45.77
N LEU A 122 -14.38 -27.24 -46.51
CA LEU A 122 -14.36 -27.46 -47.97
C LEU A 122 -13.62 -26.28 -48.68
N ARG A 123 -13.89 -25.02 -48.25
CA ARG A 123 -13.20 -23.85 -48.77
C ARG A 123 -11.71 -23.95 -48.48
N ALA A 124 -11.32 -24.30 -47.27
CA ALA A 124 -9.92 -24.46 -46.88
C ALA A 124 -9.24 -25.60 -47.65
N ALA A 125 -9.89 -26.69 -47.88
CA ALA A 125 -9.36 -27.77 -48.72
C ALA A 125 -9.09 -27.31 -50.15
N VAL A 126 -10.02 -26.56 -50.74
CA VAL A 126 -9.88 -26.04 -52.12
C VAL A 126 -8.81 -24.95 -52.23
N THR A 127 -8.75 -24.03 -51.25
CA THR A 127 -7.81 -22.88 -51.28
C THR A 127 -6.49 -23.17 -50.59
N GLY A 128 -6.46 -24.12 -49.67
CA GLY A 128 -5.28 -24.44 -48.85
C GLY A 128 -4.35 -25.45 -49.52
N VAL A 129 -4.88 -26.41 -50.31
CA VAL A 129 -4.05 -27.39 -51.02
C VAL A 129 -3.00 -26.71 -51.95
N PRO A 130 -3.33 -25.70 -52.74
CA PRO A 130 -2.32 -24.96 -53.50
C PRO A 130 -1.28 -24.21 -52.64
N LYS A 131 -1.70 -23.67 -51.49
CA LYS A 131 -0.81 -22.99 -50.52
C LYS A 131 0.13 -23.95 -49.84
N TYR A 132 -0.37 -25.14 -49.46
CA TYR A 132 0.47 -26.21 -48.88
C TYR A 132 1.58 -26.63 -49.81
N PHE A 133 1.30 -26.82 -51.12
CA PHE A 133 2.31 -27.12 -52.12
C PHE A 133 3.30 -25.95 -52.40
N GLN A 134 2.95 -24.73 -51.95
CA GLN A 134 3.80 -23.54 -52.02
C GLN A 134 4.56 -23.30 -50.69
N GLY A 135 4.50 -24.20 -49.70
CA GLY A 135 5.12 -24.05 -48.38
C GLY A 135 4.47 -22.99 -47.47
N LYS A 136 3.28 -22.45 -47.84
CA LYS A 136 2.57 -21.43 -47.09
C LYS A 136 1.57 -22.07 -46.12
N ARG A 137 1.44 -21.52 -44.93
CA ARG A 137 0.45 -21.95 -43.94
C ARG A 137 -0.98 -21.80 -44.47
N VAL A 138 -1.78 -22.85 -44.32
CA VAL A 138 -3.22 -22.82 -44.65
C VAL A 138 -3.94 -22.07 -43.52
N GLY A 139 -4.67 -21.02 -43.88
CA GLY A 139 -5.38 -20.14 -42.91
C GLY A 139 -6.38 -20.92 -42.05
N GLY A 140 -6.61 -20.45 -40.84
CA GLY A 140 -7.41 -21.08 -39.82
C GLY A 140 -8.86 -21.38 -40.24
N THR A 141 -9.30 -22.59 -39.90
CA THR A 141 -10.64 -23.11 -40.14
C THR A 141 -11.29 -23.60 -38.86
N SER A 142 -10.70 -23.26 -37.73
CA SER A 142 -11.22 -23.63 -36.41
C SER A 142 -12.40 -22.73 -36.07
N THR A 143 -13.43 -23.32 -35.51
CA THR A 143 -14.63 -22.62 -34.99
C THR A 143 -14.36 -22.15 -33.59
N ILE A 144 -15.16 -21.19 -33.06
CA ILE A 144 -15.09 -20.73 -31.66
C ILE A 144 -15.22 -21.96 -30.73
N THR A 145 -16.18 -22.88 -30.96
CA THR A 145 -16.35 -24.10 -30.15
C THR A 145 -15.09 -24.97 -30.16
N GLN A 146 -14.36 -25.07 -31.27
CA GLN A 146 -13.10 -25.81 -31.35
C GLN A 146 -11.97 -25.11 -30.60
N GLN A 147 -11.96 -23.79 -30.55
CA GLN A 147 -10.97 -23.03 -29.77
C GLN A 147 -11.21 -23.24 -28.27
N VAL A 148 -12.44 -23.16 -27.80
CA VAL A 148 -12.81 -23.50 -26.42
C VAL A 148 -12.44 -24.94 -26.08
N ALA A 149 -12.80 -25.91 -26.94
CA ALA A 149 -12.40 -27.30 -26.74
C ALA A 149 -10.89 -27.52 -26.65
N LYS A 150 -10.11 -26.79 -27.44
CA LYS A 150 -8.65 -26.77 -27.40
C LYS A 150 -8.14 -26.25 -26.05
N ASN A 151 -8.60 -25.10 -25.62
CA ASN A 151 -8.07 -24.42 -24.44
C ASN A 151 -8.34 -25.22 -23.16
N PHE A 152 -9.56 -25.71 -22.99
CA PHE A 152 -9.98 -26.37 -21.74
C PHE A 152 -9.70 -27.87 -21.68
N LEU A 153 -9.75 -28.59 -22.81
CA LEU A 153 -9.89 -30.04 -22.75
C LEU A 153 -8.82 -30.81 -23.53
N VAL A 154 -8.10 -30.20 -24.47
CA VAL A 154 -7.20 -30.94 -25.38
C VAL A 154 -5.73 -30.53 -25.26
N GLY A 155 -5.45 -29.27 -24.88
CA GLY A 155 -4.09 -28.73 -24.78
C GLY A 155 -3.46 -28.30 -26.11
N ASP A 156 -2.19 -27.88 -26.10
CA ASP A 156 -1.51 -27.18 -27.19
C ASP A 156 -0.66 -28.04 -28.14
N ASP A 157 -0.60 -29.36 -27.95
CA ASP A 157 0.19 -30.27 -28.76
C ASP A 157 -0.14 -30.16 -30.26
N TYR A 158 0.86 -29.97 -31.11
CA TYR A 158 0.68 -29.84 -32.55
C TYR A 158 0.60 -31.21 -33.21
N SER A 159 -0.63 -31.83 -33.26
CA SER A 159 -0.83 -33.13 -33.84
C SER A 159 -2.17 -33.25 -34.57
N ILE A 160 -2.24 -34.18 -35.53
CA ILE A 160 -3.52 -34.51 -36.19
C ILE A 160 -4.49 -35.13 -35.19
N ASP A 161 -4.00 -35.91 -34.24
CA ASP A 161 -4.77 -36.49 -33.16
C ASP A 161 -5.50 -35.44 -32.35
N ARG A 162 -4.77 -34.36 -31.96
CA ARG A 162 -5.33 -33.21 -31.28
C ARG A 162 -6.49 -32.58 -32.07
N LYS A 163 -6.33 -32.35 -33.36
CA LYS A 163 -7.39 -31.75 -34.21
C LYS A 163 -8.62 -32.61 -34.32
N ILE A 164 -8.48 -33.94 -34.34
CA ILE A 164 -9.59 -34.89 -34.31
C ILE A 164 -10.30 -34.83 -32.98
N ARG A 165 -9.58 -34.79 -31.87
CA ARG A 165 -10.13 -34.67 -30.52
C ARG A 165 -10.88 -33.35 -30.35
N GLU A 166 -10.31 -32.20 -30.80
CA GLU A 166 -11.00 -30.90 -30.81
C GLU A 166 -12.38 -30.95 -31.50
N ILE A 167 -12.41 -31.51 -32.70
CA ILE A 167 -13.66 -31.60 -33.48
C ILE A 167 -14.68 -32.51 -32.75
N ALA A 168 -14.20 -33.60 -32.17
CA ALA A 168 -15.09 -34.54 -31.47
C ALA A 168 -15.64 -33.94 -30.17
N ILE A 169 -14.81 -33.25 -29.41
CA ILE A 169 -15.19 -32.53 -28.18
C ILE A 169 -16.13 -31.37 -28.52
N ALA A 170 -15.76 -30.52 -29.51
CA ALA A 170 -16.63 -29.45 -29.97
C ALA A 170 -18.06 -29.94 -30.33
N GLY A 171 -18.19 -31.10 -30.98
CA GLY A 171 -19.48 -31.70 -31.24
C GLY A 171 -20.20 -32.25 -29.99
N ARG A 172 -19.50 -32.55 -28.89
CA ARG A 172 -20.11 -32.88 -27.59
C ARG A 172 -20.54 -31.61 -26.84
N MET A 173 -19.71 -30.57 -26.85
CA MET A 173 -20.01 -29.27 -26.23
C MET A 173 -21.29 -28.65 -26.79
N GLU A 174 -21.47 -28.66 -28.10
CA GLU A 174 -22.71 -28.18 -28.77
C GLU A 174 -23.99 -28.94 -28.39
N LYS A 175 -23.87 -30.10 -27.78
CA LYS A 175 -25.01 -30.85 -27.24
C LYS A 175 -25.27 -30.58 -25.77
N ALA A 176 -24.22 -30.19 -25.02
CA ALA A 176 -24.27 -29.98 -23.59
C ALA A 176 -24.54 -28.50 -23.26
N PHE A 177 -24.05 -27.58 -24.08
CA PHE A 177 -24.10 -26.13 -23.85
C PHE A 177 -24.84 -25.41 -24.99
N THR A 178 -25.46 -24.29 -24.67
CA THR A 178 -26.02 -23.36 -25.66
C THR A 178 -24.88 -22.60 -26.36
N LYS A 179 -25.22 -21.95 -27.47
CA LYS A 179 -24.23 -21.11 -28.18
C LYS A 179 -23.72 -19.94 -27.35
N ASP A 180 -24.58 -19.35 -26.54
CA ASP A 180 -24.23 -18.22 -25.69
C ASP A 180 -23.31 -18.65 -24.54
N GLU A 181 -23.55 -19.81 -23.91
CA GLU A 181 -22.64 -20.40 -22.91
C GLU A 181 -21.26 -20.75 -23.52
N ILE A 182 -21.22 -21.25 -24.78
CA ILE A 182 -19.94 -21.49 -25.46
C ILE A 182 -19.21 -20.19 -25.78
N LEU A 183 -19.94 -19.13 -26.15
CA LEU A 183 -19.34 -17.80 -26.39
C LEU A 183 -18.87 -17.17 -25.09
N GLU A 184 -19.58 -17.38 -23.99
CA GLU A 184 -19.19 -16.94 -22.64
C GLU A 184 -17.87 -17.55 -22.23
N LEU A 185 -17.73 -18.87 -22.35
CA LEU A 185 -16.44 -19.55 -22.09
C LEU A 185 -15.34 -18.98 -22.98
N TYR A 186 -15.64 -18.72 -24.28
CA TYR A 186 -14.67 -18.19 -25.21
C TYR A 186 -14.15 -16.81 -24.84
N VAL A 187 -15.04 -15.86 -24.51
CA VAL A 187 -14.64 -14.47 -24.22
C VAL A 187 -14.02 -14.32 -22.84
N ASN A 188 -14.25 -15.25 -21.91
CA ASN A 188 -13.69 -15.22 -20.57
C ASN A 188 -12.36 -15.96 -20.42
N ASP A 189 -12.00 -16.89 -21.34
CA ASP A 189 -10.81 -17.72 -21.19
C ASP A 189 -9.61 -17.24 -22.02
N ASN A 190 -9.83 -16.65 -23.17
CA ASN A 190 -8.76 -16.31 -24.08
C ASN A 190 -7.79 -15.27 -23.49
N TYR A 191 -6.50 -15.42 -23.83
CA TYR A 191 -5.46 -14.44 -23.53
C TYR A 191 -5.47 -13.31 -24.56
N PHE A 192 -5.50 -12.05 -24.09
CA PHE A 192 -5.61 -10.85 -24.88
C PHE A 192 -4.34 -9.98 -24.88
N GLY A 193 -3.21 -10.48 -24.35
CA GLY A 193 -2.01 -9.67 -24.16
C GLY A 193 -2.05 -8.84 -22.87
N ARG A 194 -0.93 -8.19 -22.52
CA ARG A 194 -0.77 -7.37 -21.32
C ARG A 194 -1.21 -8.06 -20.02
N GLY A 195 -1.02 -9.38 -19.96
CA GLY A 195 -1.42 -10.20 -18.82
C GLY A 195 -2.93 -10.39 -18.69
N ALA A 196 -3.76 -9.93 -19.63
CA ALA A 196 -5.22 -10.01 -19.54
C ALA A 196 -5.77 -11.34 -20.07
N TYR A 197 -6.49 -12.07 -19.24
CA TYR A 197 -7.31 -13.20 -19.58
C TYR A 197 -8.79 -12.83 -19.47
N GLY A 198 -9.55 -13.07 -20.53
CA GLY A 198 -10.94 -12.64 -20.64
C GLY A 198 -11.11 -11.19 -21.08
N ILE A 199 -12.28 -10.94 -21.67
CA ILE A 199 -12.59 -9.69 -22.38
C ILE A 199 -12.71 -8.47 -21.47
N ALA A 200 -13.23 -8.65 -20.24
CA ALA A 200 -13.37 -7.55 -19.31
C ALA A 200 -12.00 -7.09 -18.78
N ALA A 201 -11.10 -8.03 -18.46
CA ALA A 201 -9.74 -7.70 -18.07
C ALA A 201 -8.98 -7.05 -19.25
N ALA A 202 -9.22 -7.51 -20.48
CA ALA A 202 -8.63 -6.94 -21.68
C ALA A 202 -9.08 -5.48 -21.91
N SER A 203 -10.36 -5.19 -21.77
CA SER A 203 -10.91 -3.83 -21.86
C SER A 203 -10.21 -2.87 -20.89
N LEU A 204 -10.06 -3.32 -19.65
CA LEU A 204 -9.41 -2.56 -18.60
C LEU A 204 -7.89 -2.38 -18.84
N ASN A 205 -7.19 -3.47 -19.23
CA ASN A 205 -5.72 -3.43 -19.36
C ASN A 205 -5.23 -2.73 -20.62
N HIS A 206 -6.02 -2.74 -21.71
CA HIS A 206 -5.67 -2.04 -22.94
C HIS A 206 -6.14 -0.59 -22.96
N PHE A 207 -7.35 -0.31 -22.43
CA PHE A 207 -8.00 0.99 -22.62
C PHE A 207 -8.40 1.70 -21.33
N GLY A 208 -8.25 1.04 -20.15
CA GLY A 208 -8.68 1.61 -18.86
C GLY A 208 -10.19 1.82 -18.76
N LYS A 209 -11.00 1.12 -19.58
CA LYS A 209 -12.44 1.33 -19.75
C LYS A 209 -13.21 0.07 -19.37
N ASN A 210 -14.44 0.23 -18.87
CA ASN A 210 -15.41 -0.84 -18.83
C ASN A 210 -15.86 -1.19 -20.27
N MET A 211 -16.35 -2.39 -20.47
CA MET A 211 -16.71 -2.87 -21.81
C MET A 211 -17.78 -2.02 -22.52
N GLU A 212 -18.71 -1.42 -21.74
CA GLU A 212 -19.78 -0.55 -22.23
C GLU A 212 -19.25 0.79 -22.74
N GLU A 213 -18.05 1.21 -22.31
CA GLU A 213 -17.41 2.47 -22.66
C GLU A 213 -16.50 2.34 -23.90
N LEU A 214 -16.29 1.11 -24.37
CA LEU A 214 -15.46 0.83 -25.55
C LEU A 214 -16.08 1.42 -26.81
N THR A 215 -15.26 2.05 -27.60
CA THR A 215 -15.63 2.46 -28.97
C THR A 215 -15.68 1.26 -29.91
N LEU A 216 -16.33 1.41 -31.07
CA LEU A 216 -16.39 0.34 -32.07
C LEU A 216 -15.00 -0.05 -32.60
N GLY A 217 -14.10 0.92 -32.72
CA GLY A 217 -12.70 0.68 -33.10
C GLY A 217 -11.92 -0.14 -32.07
N GLU A 218 -12.11 0.15 -30.78
CA GLU A 218 -11.53 -0.60 -29.66
C GLU A 218 -12.13 -2.03 -29.54
N MET A 219 -13.46 -2.16 -29.70
CA MET A 219 -14.12 -3.49 -29.74
C MET A 219 -13.55 -4.37 -30.87
N ALA A 220 -13.36 -3.79 -32.06
CA ALA A 220 -12.77 -4.51 -33.18
C ALA A 220 -11.30 -4.88 -32.93
N TYR A 221 -10.55 -4.06 -32.19
CA TYR A 221 -9.18 -4.38 -31.77
C TYR A 221 -9.18 -5.56 -30.80
N LEU A 222 -9.99 -5.57 -29.75
CA LEU A 222 -10.06 -6.69 -28.82
C LEU A 222 -10.44 -8.00 -29.53
N ALA A 223 -11.32 -7.95 -30.52
CA ALA A 223 -11.67 -9.15 -31.32
C ALA A 223 -10.53 -9.63 -32.24
N LEU A 224 -9.59 -8.79 -32.61
CA LEU A 224 -8.48 -9.17 -33.50
C LEU A 224 -7.27 -9.77 -32.76
N ILE A 225 -7.00 -9.32 -31.53
CA ILE A 225 -5.77 -9.67 -30.81
C ILE A 225 -5.75 -11.10 -30.28
N VAL A 226 -6.89 -11.74 -30.09
CA VAL A 226 -7.00 -13.15 -29.64
C VAL A 226 -6.16 -14.08 -30.53
N LYS A 227 -5.95 -13.72 -31.77
CA LYS A 227 -5.21 -14.56 -32.72
C LYS A 227 -3.71 -14.63 -32.45
N GLY A 228 -3.16 -13.66 -31.72
CA GLY A 228 -1.75 -13.61 -31.37
C GLY A 228 -1.47 -12.22 -30.78
N PRO A 229 -1.70 -12.05 -29.49
CA PRO A 229 -1.60 -10.75 -28.82
C PRO A 229 -0.26 -10.05 -29.02
N SER A 230 0.84 -10.80 -28.97
CA SER A 230 2.20 -10.27 -29.14
C SER A 230 2.54 -9.79 -30.58
N ASN A 231 1.62 -9.91 -31.54
CA ASN A 231 1.81 -9.43 -32.90
C ASN A 231 1.04 -8.13 -33.20
N TYR A 232 0.36 -7.56 -32.21
CA TYR A 232 -0.54 -6.42 -32.39
C TYR A 232 -0.46 -5.46 -31.21
N GLU A 233 0.68 -5.35 -30.55
CA GLU A 233 0.89 -4.43 -29.43
C GLU A 233 0.87 -2.98 -29.92
N LEU A 234 0.11 -2.13 -29.20
CA LEU A 234 -0.10 -0.74 -29.64
C LEU A 234 1.08 0.18 -29.33
N ASP A 235 1.97 -0.25 -28.45
CA ASP A 235 3.15 0.50 -28.04
C ASP A 235 4.35 0.26 -28.96
N VAL A 236 4.25 -0.76 -29.85
CA VAL A 236 5.26 -1.08 -30.85
C VAL A 236 4.79 -0.58 -32.23
N PRO A 237 5.48 0.37 -32.89
CA PRO A 237 5.00 1.02 -34.10
C PRO A 237 4.65 0.06 -35.26
N GLU A 238 5.48 -0.96 -35.51
CA GLU A 238 5.25 -1.95 -36.59
C GLU A 238 4.02 -2.83 -36.29
N GLU A 239 3.82 -3.21 -35.03
CA GLU A 239 2.69 -4.02 -34.60
C GLU A 239 1.39 -3.19 -34.55
N LYS A 240 1.48 -1.91 -34.18
CA LYS A 240 0.36 -0.96 -34.23
C LYS A 240 -0.17 -0.80 -35.67
N GLU A 241 0.71 -0.72 -36.66
CA GLU A 241 0.28 -0.66 -38.09
C GLU A 241 -0.42 -1.96 -38.51
N ALA A 242 0.11 -3.13 -38.06
CA ALA A 242 -0.52 -4.43 -38.28
C ALA A 242 -1.90 -4.51 -37.57
N ALA A 243 -2.01 -3.99 -36.36
CA ALA A 243 -3.26 -3.90 -35.60
C ALA A 243 -4.30 -3.04 -36.33
N LEU A 244 -3.91 -1.85 -36.82
CA LEU A 244 -4.80 -0.98 -37.58
C LEU A 244 -5.27 -1.63 -38.90
N ALA A 245 -4.38 -2.33 -39.59
CA ALA A 245 -4.74 -3.09 -40.79
C ALA A 245 -5.72 -4.21 -40.49
N ARG A 246 -5.54 -4.90 -39.37
CA ARG A 246 -6.42 -5.99 -38.93
C ARG A 246 -7.77 -5.47 -38.40
N ARG A 247 -7.79 -4.31 -37.69
CA ARG A 247 -9.02 -3.60 -37.28
C ARG A 247 -9.91 -3.33 -38.47
N ARG A 248 -9.32 -2.76 -39.56
CA ARG A 248 -10.05 -2.54 -40.83
C ARG A 248 -10.66 -3.82 -41.39
N TYR A 249 -9.97 -4.94 -41.23
CA TYR A 249 -10.50 -6.24 -41.67
C TYR A 249 -11.71 -6.64 -40.82
N VAL A 250 -11.66 -6.55 -39.49
CA VAL A 250 -12.78 -6.91 -38.59
C VAL A 250 -14.01 -6.07 -38.89
N LEU A 251 -13.88 -4.75 -38.93
CA LEU A 251 -14.97 -3.81 -39.20
C LEU A 251 -15.60 -4.07 -40.58
N ARG A 252 -14.80 -4.33 -41.63
CA ARG A 252 -15.32 -4.73 -42.92
C ARG A 252 -16.13 -6.04 -42.85
N ARG A 253 -15.66 -7.02 -42.05
CA ARG A 253 -16.41 -8.27 -41.88
C ARG A 253 -17.75 -8.03 -41.21
N MET A 254 -17.81 -7.17 -40.20
CA MET A 254 -19.06 -6.81 -39.53
C MET A 254 -20.06 -6.13 -40.49
N VAL A 255 -19.58 -5.34 -41.46
CA VAL A 255 -20.41 -4.78 -42.52
C VAL A 255 -20.91 -5.88 -43.46
N GLU A 256 -20.04 -6.80 -43.90
CA GLU A 256 -20.42 -7.93 -44.80
C GLU A 256 -21.43 -8.86 -44.13
N ASP A 257 -21.40 -9.00 -42.78
CA ASP A 257 -22.34 -9.81 -42.00
C ASP A 257 -23.64 -9.04 -41.67
N GLY A 258 -23.69 -7.73 -41.98
CA GLY A 258 -24.85 -6.87 -41.77
C GLY A 258 -25.06 -6.43 -40.33
N TYR A 259 -24.05 -6.51 -39.49
CA TYR A 259 -24.09 -6.09 -38.08
C TYR A 259 -23.93 -4.57 -37.88
N ILE A 260 -23.16 -3.92 -38.75
CA ILE A 260 -22.94 -2.49 -38.74
C ILE A 260 -23.04 -1.93 -40.16
N SER A 261 -23.28 -0.63 -40.28
CA SER A 261 -23.27 0.09 -41.57
C SER A 261 -21.84 0.45 -41.99
N GLN A 262 -21.65 0.75 -43.29
CA GLN A 262 -20.37 1.22 -43.79
C GLN A 262 -19.92 2.51 -43.10
N GLY A 263 -20.86 3.45 -42.77
CA GLY A 263 -20.52 4.69 -42.08
C GLY A 263 -20.00 4.50 -40.69
N GLU A 264 -20.54 3.51 -39.93
CA GLU A 264 -20.04 3.13 -38.60
C GLU A 264 -18.66 2.49 -38.71
N ALA A 265 -18.44 1.63 -39.70
CA ALA A 265 -17.11 1.05 -39.93
C ALA A 265 -16.05 2.10 -40.31
N ASP A 266 -16.41 3.10 -41.11
CA ASP A 266 -15.51 4.19 -41.48
C ASP A 266 -15.19 5.10 -40.28
N ALA A 267 -16.20 5.37 -39.41
CA ALA A 267 -16.00 6.09 -38.17
C ALA A 267 -15.07 5.34 -37.22
N GLY A 268 -15.33 4.03 -36.96
CA GLY A 268 -14.49 3.20 -36.11
C GLY A 268 -13.06 3.01 -36.63
N ASN A 269 -12.84 3.11 -37.96
CA ASN A 269 -11.50 3.09 -38.52
C ASN A 269 -10.75 4.44 -38.36
N ALA A 270 -11.48 5.55 -38.26
CA ALA A 270 -10.90 6.88 -38.10
C ALA A 270 -10.54 7.20 -36.63
N GLU A 271 -11.04 6.42 -35.69
CA GLU A 271 -10.74 6.58 -34.25
C GLU A 271 -9.27 6.31 -33.99
N PRO A 272 -8.60 7.14 -33.13
CA PRO A 272 -7.28 6.82 -32.63
C PRO A 272 -7.33 5.51 -31.82
N LEU A 273 -6.28 4.69 -31.94
CA LEU A 273 -6.15 3.45 -31.20
C LEU A 273 -4.89 3.56 -30.36
N GLU A 274 -5.07 3.75 -29.06
CA GLU A 274 -3.99 3.96 -28.11
C GLU A 274 -4.22 3.12 -26.87
N SER A 275 -3.17 2.50 -26.35
CA SER A 275 -3.22 1.79 -25.09
C SER A 275 -3.02 2.74 -23.92
N VAL A 276 -3.51 2.36 -22.75
CA VAL A 276 -3.32 3.10 -21.48
C VAL A 276 -2.58 2.21 -20.50
N ASP A 277 -1.67 2.81 -19.78
CA ASP A 277 -1.00 2.13 -18.68
C ASP A 277 -1.82 2.34 -17.40
N ARG A 278 -2.61 1.32 -17.03
CA ARG A 278 -3.64 1.42 -15.98
C ARG A 278 -3.07 1.55 -14.58
N LEU A 279 -1.89 0.99 -14.30
CA LEU A 279 -1.34 0.84 -12.95
C LEU A 279 -0.19 1.82 -12.64
N GLN A 280 -0.01 2.88 -13.40
CA GLN A 280 1.08 3.85 -13.24
C GLN A 280 0.66 5.19 -12.61
N GLY A 281 -0.45 5.28 -11.89
CA GLY A 281 -0.85 6.50 -11.18
C GLY A 281 -0.09 6.67 -9.86
N ASP A 282 0.20 7.92 -9.46
CA ASP A 282 0.82 8.28 -8.16
C ASP A 282 0.17 7.57 -6.97
N GLN A 283 -1.12 7.27 -7.05
CA GLN A 283 -1.88 6.59 -6.00
C GLN A 283 -1.46 5.13 -5.80
N TYR A 284 -1.08 4.41 -6.88
CA TYR A 284 -0.59 3.03 -6.79
C TYR A 284 0.79 2.98 -6.16
N LEU A 285 1.73 3.77 -6.69
CA LEU A 285 3.09 3.87 -6.17
C LEU A 285 3.14 4.38 -4.72
N ALA A 286 2.16 5.20 -4.30
CA ALA A 286 2.08 5.65 -2.92
C ALA A 286 1.56 4.58 -1.95
N ALA A 287 0.75 3.62 -2.43
CA ALA A 287 0.05 2.65 -1.58
C ALA A 287 0.79 1.33 -1.37
N GLU A 288 1.95 1.09 -2.03
CA GLU A 288 2.63 -0.20 -2.08
C GLU A 288 2.89 -0.83 -0.70
N TYR A 289 3.44 -0.08 0.27
CA TYR A 289 3.65 -0.57 1.64
C TYR A 289 2.35 -0.94 2.34
N PHE A 290 1.30 -0.16 2.14
CA PHE A 290 -0.02 -0.42 2.72
C PHE A 290 -0.67 -1.66 2.11
N VAL A 291 -0.61 -1.78 0.79
CA VAL A 291 -1.13 -2.91 0.03
C VAL A 291 -0.44 -4.20 0.43
N GLU A 292 0.87 -4.18 0.65
CA GLU A 292 1.62 -5.35 1.10
C GLU A 292 1.20 -5.81 2.51
N GLU A 293 0.90 -4.90 3.43
CA GLU A 293 0.35 -5.28 4.74
C GLU A 293 -1.09 -5.84 4.61
N ALA A 294 -1.91 -5.28 3.72
CA ALA A 294 -3.23 -5.83 3.43
C ALA A 294 -3.12 -7.24 2.79
N ARG A 295 -2.17 -7.44 1.86
CA ARG A 295 -1.91 -8.74 1.24
C ARG A 295 -1.55 -9.80 2.28
N LYS A 296 -0.64 -9.49 3.21
CA LYS A 296 -0.24 -10.40 4.29
C LYS A 296 -1.44 -10.79 5.15
N GLN A 297 -2.26 -9.81 5.55
CA GLN A 297 -3.43 -10.08 6.38
C GLN A 297 -4.48 -10.93 5.66
N ILE A 298 -4.75 -10.69 4.37
CA ILE A 298 -5.67 -11.52 3.58
C ILE A 298 -5.11 -12.92 3.39
N TYR A 299 -3.80 -13.04 3.13
CA TYR A 299 -3.13 -14.33 3.01
C TYR A 299 -3.25 -15.17 4.30
N GLU A 300 -3.09 -14.54 5.46
CA GLU A 300 -3.24 -15.20 6.77
C GLU A 300 -4.70 -15.64 7.04
N LEU A 301 -5.68 -14.84 6.60
CA LEU A 301 -7.11 -15.12 6.82
C LEU A 301 -7.68 -16.18 5.86
N TYR A 302 -7.28 -16.16 4.59
CA TYR A 302 -7.96 -16.93 3.53
C TYR A 302 -7.02 -17.83 2.72
N GLY A 303 -5.71 -17.69 2.84
CA GLY A 303 -4.73 -18.47 2.08
C GLY A 303 -4.43 -17.91 0.70
N GLN A 304 -3.54 -18.61 -0.02
CA GLN A 304 -3.02 -18.16 -1.31
C GLN A 304 -4.07 -18.22 -2.42
N ASP A 305 -4.80 -19.31 -2.50
CA ASP A 305 -5.73 -19.56 -3.61
C ASP A 305 -6.86 -18.54 -3.61
N GLU A 306 -7.48 -18.28 -2.44
CA GLU A 306 -8.53 -17.26 -2.31
C GLU A 306 -7.99 -15.85 -2.59
N LEU A 307 -6.77 -15.54 -2.14
CA LEU A 307 -6.14 -14.24 -2.38
C LEU A 307 -5.92 -13.94 -3.86
N TYR A 308 -5.41 -14.90 -4.63
CA TYR A 308 -4.99 -14.68 -6.02
C TYR A 308 -6.00 -15.14 -7.07
N GLU A 309 -6.91 -16.06 -6.71
CA GLU A 309 -7.83 -16.74 -7.63
C GLU A 309 -9.29 -16.70 -7.19
N GLY A 310 -9.57 -16.32 -5.92
CA GLY A 310 -10.91 -16.33 -5.33
C GLY A 310 -11.80 -15.13 -5.70
N GLY A 311 -11.25 -14.12 -6.39
CA GLY A 311 -12.05 -12.97 -6.83
C GLY A 311 -12.50 -12.05 -5.70
N LEU A 312 -11.72 -11.94 -4.63
CA LEU A 312 -12.08 -11.14 -3.46
C LEU A 312 -12.20 -9.65 -3.79
N SER A 313 -13.24 -9.01 -3.26
CA SER A 313 -13.39 -7.56 -3.22
C SER A 313 -12.98 -7.06 -1.84
N ILE A 314 -11.78 -6.49 -1.75
CA ILE A 314 -11.14 -6.09 -0.51
C ILE A 314 -11.27 -4.58 -0.37
N ARG A 315 -11.98 -4.10 0.66
CA ARG A 315 -12.02 -2.70 1.04
C ARG A 315 -11.11 -2.46 2.22
N THR A 316 -10.13 -1.59 2.05
CA THR A 316 -9.17 -1.21 3.07
C THR A 316 -9.59 0.08 3.77
N THR A 317 -8.85 0.45 4.83
CA THR A 317 -9.06 1.69 5.57
C THR A 317 -8.33 2.89 4.96
N LEU A 318 -7.51 2.70 3.94
CA LEU A 318 -6.66 3.72 3.34
C LEU A 318 -7.45 4.93 2.84
N ASP A 319 -7.01 6.13 3.19
CA ASP A 319 -7.41 7.38 2.53
C ASP A 319 -6.35 7.75 1.48
N THR A 320 -6.74 7.78 0.20
CA THR A 320 -5.80 7.98 -0.91
C THR A 320 -5.13 9.35 -0.87
N SER A 321 -5.81 10.38 -0.39
CA SER A 321 -5.26 11.73 -0.28
C SER A 321 -4.25 11.83 0.85
N MET A 322 -4.57 11.26 2.02
CA MET A 322 -3.64 11.19 3.15
C MET A 322 -2.40 10.36 2.83
N GLN A 323 -2.57 9.26 2.10
CA GLN A 323 -1.45 8.42 1.67
C GLN A 323 -0.47 9.18 0.76
N LEU A 324 -0.99 9.89 -0.23
CA LEU A 324 -0.20 10.72 -1.15
C LEU A 324 0.55 11.83 -0.41
N GLU A 325 -0.15 12.57 0.46
CA GLU A 325 0.46 13.65 1.24
C GLU A 325 1.48 13.11 2.26
N GLY A 326 1.20 11.95 2.88
CA GLY A 326 2.16 11.27 3.77
C GLY A 326 3.46 10.90 3.06
N ARG A 327 3.36 10.29 1.86
CA ARG A 327 4.54 9.98 1.03
C ARG A 327 5.32 11.24 0.65
N ARG A 328 4.63 12.30 0.23
CA ARG A 328 5.25 13.58 -0.12
C ARG A 328 5.96 14.22 1.07
N ALA A 329 5.30 14.26 2.23
CA ALA A 329 5.87 14.85 3.45
C ALA A 329 7.10 14.07 3.93
N LEU A 330 7.03 12.73 3.98
CA LEU A 330 8.16 11.89 4.38
C LEU A 330 9.35 12.07 3.42
N ARG A 331 9.14 11.94 2.10
CA ARG A 331 10.22 12.11 1.10
C ARG A 331 10.86 13.47 1.18
N ARG A 332 10.06 14.54 1.26
CA ARG A 332 10.55 15.91 1.36
C ARG A 332 11.36 16.12 2.64
N GLY A 333 10.88 15.60 3.78
CA GLY A 333 11.59 15.69 5.06
C GLY A 333 12.93 14.97 5.07
N LEU A 334 12.96 13.74 4.52
CA LEU A 334 14.20 12.96 4.37
C LEU A 334 15.21 13.67 3.44
N GLU A 335 14.75 14.20 2.30
CA GLU A 335 15.59 14.97 1.39
C GLU A 335 16.14 16.26 2.03
N MET A 336 15.31 16.98 2.80
CA MET A 336 15.76 18.18 3.51
C MET A 336 16.79 17.85 4.59
N MET A 337 16.58 16.78 5.33
CA MET A 337 17.53 16.30 6.32
C MET A 337 18.85 15.89 5.66
N ASP A 338 18.79 15.11 4.58
CA ASP A 338 19.97 14.64 3.86
C ASP A 338 20.82 15.79 3.29
N ARG A 339 20.18 16.88 2.84
CA ARG A 339 20.89 18.09 2.41
C ARG A 339 21.66 18.77 3.54
N ARG A 340 21.16 18.71 4.79
CA ARG A 340 21.89 19.25 5.94
C ARG A 340 23.17 18.46 6.25
N HIS A 341 23.21 17.17 5.87
CA HIS A 341 24.38 16.31 6.00
C HIS A 341 25.37 16.41 4.83
N GLY A 342 25.03 17.18 3.80
CA GLY A 342 25.90 17.49 2.69
C GLY A 342 25.87 16.47 1.55
N TYR A 343 26.77 16.70 0.58
CA TYR A 343 26.80 15.92 -0.65
C TYR A 343 27.83 14.80 -0.58
N ARG A 344 27.41 13.58 -0.89
CA ARG A 344 28.24 12.35 -0.84
C ARG A 344 28.98 12.06 -2.15
N GLY A 345 28.64 12.74 -3.25
CA GLY A 345 29.31 12.58 -4.54
C GLY A 345 28.36 12.18 -5.68
N PRO A 346 28.90 12.10 -6.91
CA PRO A 346 28.12 11.68 -8.09
C PRO A 346 27.81 10.20 -8.08
N LEU A 347 26.78 9.77 -8.84
CA LEU A 347 26.45 8.34 -9.04
C LEU A 347 27.59 7.58 -9.73
N ALA A 348 28.27 8.23 -10.69
CA ALA A 348 29.42 7.72 -11.40
C ALA A 348 30.27 8.90 -11.92
N SER A 349 31.51 8.63 -12.32
CA SER A 349 32.38 9.65 -12.88
C SER A 349 33.16 9.07 -14.07
N PHE A 350 33.04 9.70 -15.24
CA PHE A 350 33.71 9.26 -16.47
C PHE A 350 35.06 9.98 -16.64
N GLU A 351 36.16 9.29 -16.65
CA GLU A 351 37.47 9.84 -16.92
C GLU A 351 37.59 10.36 -18.36
N ASN A 352 36.85 9.77 -19.28
CA ASN A 352 36.86 10.07 -20.70
C ASN A 352 35.43 10.25 -21.21
N MET A 353 35.16 11.39 -21.86
CA MET A 353 33.85 11.76 -22.40
C MET A 353 33.56 11.17 -23.79
N ASN A 354 34.46 10.32 -24.36
CA ASN A 354 34.14 9.59 -25.58
C ASN A 354 32.98 8.63 -25.25
N ASP A 355 31.98 8.60 -26.16
CA ASP A 355 30.81 7.72 -26.04
C ASP A 355 30.02 7.90 -24.75
N TRP A 356 30.05 9.12 -24.17
CA TRP A 356 29.38 9.42 -22.91
C TRP A 356 27.89 9.06 -22.89
N LYS A 357 27.20 9.12 -24.06
CA LYS A 357 25.78 8.75 -24.17
C LYS A 357 25.54 7.26 -23.83
N LEU A 358 26.37 6.39 -24.38
CA LEU A 358 26.31 4.94 -24.10
C LEU A 358 26.64 4.69 -22.63
N LYS A 359 27.74 5.28 -22.13
CA LYS A 359 28.11 5.16 -20.73
C LYS A 359 27.05 5.69 -19.77
N LEU A 360 26.34 6.80 -20.11
CA LEU A 360 25.25 7.33 -19.30
C LEU A 360 24.02 6.41 -19.32
N ALA A 361 23.76 5.72 -20.43
CA ALA A 361 22.71 4.71 -20.50
C ALA A 361 23.01 3.54 -19.55
N ASP A 362 24.25 3.08 -19.49
CA ASP A 362 24.71 1.96 -18.66
C ASP A 362 24.70 2.28 -17.14
N VAL A 363 24.75 3.55 -16.73
CA VAL A 363 24.62 3.91 -15.31
C VAL A 363 23.19 3.63 -14.85
N ALA A 364 23.01 2.71 -13.90
CA ALA A 364 21.71 2.42 -13.32
C ALA A 364 21.12 3.70 -12.69
N ALA A 365 19.87 4.00 -13.00
CA ALA A 365 19.13 5.02 -12.28
C ALA A 365 18.58 4.39 -11.00
N PRO A 366 18.61 5.10 -9.85
CA PRO A 366 17.83 4.66 -8.71
C PRO A 366 16.35 4.54 -9.11
N ALA A 367 15.68 3.52 -8.62
CA ALA A 367 14.25 3.34 -8.86
C ALA A 367 13.44 4.46 -8.20
N ASP A 368 12.22 4.73 -8.70
CA ASP A 368 11.23 5.65 -8.12
C ASP A 368 11.77 7.05 -7.79
N ILE A 369 12.56 7.62 -8.69
CA ILE A 369 13.08 8.98 -8.54
C ILE A 369 12.10 10.08 -9.02
N GLY A 370 10.91 9.70 -9.48
CA GLY A 370 9.89 10.61 -9.97
C GLY A 370 10.39 11.44 -11.17
N ASP A 371 10.28 12.78 -11.05
CA ASP A 371 10.70 13.72 -12.10
C ASP A 371 12.22 14.02 -12.12
N TRP A 372 13.01 13.33 -11.30
CA TRP A 372 14.47 13.47 -11.34
C TRP A 372 15.04 12.73 -12.54
N ARG A 373 16.17 13.22 -13.02
CA ARG A 373 16.81 12.66 -14.22
C ARG A 373 18.31 12.47 -13.98
N LYS A 374 18.87 11.43 -14.58
CA LYS A 374 20.34 11.29 -14.70
C LYS A 374 20.86 12.32 -15.70
N ALA A 375 21.92 13.02 -15.34
CA ALA A 375 22.62 13.94 -16.21
C ALA A 375 24.13 13.74 -16.13
N VAL A 376 24.84 13.89 -17.25
CA VAL A 376 26.30 13.98 -17.24
C VAL A 376 26.73 15.45 -17.27
N VAL A 377 27.71 15.78 -16.45
CA VAL A 377 28.32 17.11 -16.40
C VAL A 377 29.31 17.26 -17.55
N LEU A 378 28.98 18.14 -18.51
CA LEU A 378 29.84 18.40 -19.68
C LEU A 378 30.96 19.40 -19.41
N GLU A 379 30.65 20.45 -18.67
CA GLU A 379 31.57 21.54 -18.39
C GLU A 379 31.25 22.17 -17.03
N VAL A 380 32.29 22.53 -16.29
CA VAL A 380 32.14 23.17 -14.97
C VAL A 380 32.90 24.49 -14.97
N SER A 381 32.17 25.56 -14.66
CA SER A 381 32.73 26.87 -14.35
C SER A 381 32.71 27.16 -12.85
N ASP A 382 33.17 28.33 -12.43
CA ASP A 382 33.08 28.70 -11.00
C ASP A 382 31.61 28.96 -10.59
N LYS A 383 30.76 29.41 -11.51
CA LYS A 383 29.37 29.82 -11.23
C LYS A 383 28.30 28.84 -11.65
N SER A 384 28.61 27.89 -12.55
CA SER A 384 27.61 26.97 -13.10
C SER A 384 28.25 25.72 -13.68
N ALA A 385 27.45 24.67 -13.80
CA ALA A 385 27.71 23.46 -14.57
C ALA A 385 26.77 23.37 -15.78
N ARG A 386 27.26 22.82 -16.91
CA ARG A 386 26.46 22.45 -18.06
C ARG A 386 26.18 20.95 -18.03
N LEU A 387 24.93 20.59 -18.20
CA LEU A 387 24.43 19.24 -18.13
C LEU A 387 24.07 18.72 -19.51
N ALA A 388 24.14 17.40 -19.70
CA ALA A 388 23.59 16.72 -20.85
C ALA A 388 22.79 15.50 -20.43
N PHE A 389 21.76 15.24 -21.20
CA PHE A 389 20.81 14.16 -21.00
C PHE A 389 20.75 13.24 -22.22
N ILE A 390 20.33 12.02 -22.02
CA ILE A 390 19.87 11.11 -23.07
C ILE A 390 18.33 11.07 -23.04
N PRO A 391 17.67 10.69 -24.15
CA PRO A 391 16.24 10.44 -24.13
C PRO A 391 15.89 9.43 -23.04
N PRO A 392 14.76 9.55 -22.36
CA PRO A 392 14.19 8.47 -21.57
C PRO A 392 13.96 7.22 -22.41
N ALA A 393 13.86 6.06 -21.80
CA ALA A 393 13.65 4.81 -22.52
C ALA A 393 12.30 4.76 -23.26
N ASP A 394 11.32 5.49 -22.75
CA ASP A 394 9.96 5.65 -23.26
C ASP A 394 9.80 6.83 -24.23
N TRP A 395 10.93 7.49 -24.65
CA TRP A 395 10.88 8.61 -25.60
C TRP A 395 10.44 8.13 -26.99
N PRO A 396 9.41 8.74 -27.61
CA PRO A 396 8.95 8.34 -28.94
C PRO A 396 10.07 8.42 -29.99
N GLU A 397 10.32 7.33 -30.73
CA GLU A 397 11.35 7.27 -31.78
C GLU A 397 11.12 8.29 -32.89
N GLU A 398 9.86 8.67 -33.13
CA GLU A 398 9.46 9.65 -34.12
C GLU A 398 9.74 11.11 -33.71
N GLU A 399 9.96 11.35 -32.39
CA GLU A 399 10.24 12.67 -31.86
C GLU A 399 11.73 12.95 -31.74
N THR A 400 12.19 14.08 -32.29
CA THR A 400 13.56 14.51 -32.11
C THR A 400 13.80 15.01 -30.70
N PHE A 401 14.68 14.32 -29.93
CA PHE A 401 15.16 14.81 -28.64
C PHE A 401 16.02 16.07 -28.86
N GLY A 402 15.38 17.24 -28.78
CA GLY A 402 15.92 18.53 -29.12
C GLY A 402 17.04 19.02 -28.19
N GLU A 403 17.74 20.10 -28.58
CA GLU A 403 18.78 20.71 -27.75
C GLU A 403 18.24 21.17 -26.38
N ASP A 404 17.02 21.69 -26.33
CA ASP A 404 16.35 22.16 -25.12
C ASP A 404 16.04 21.01 -24.11
N GLN A 405 15.91 19.79 -24.61
CA GLN A 405 15.67 18.58 -23.83
C GLN A 405 16.95 17.86 -23.46
N SER A 406 17.96 17.93 -24.35
CA SER A 406 19.25 17.25 -24.21
C SER A 406 20.29 18.05 -23.44
N ARG A 407 20.02 19.31 -23.10
CA ARG A 407 20.92 20.21 -22.40
C ARG A 407 20.25 20.88 -21.21
N GLY A 408 21.08 21.20 -20.21
CA GLY A 408 20.63 21.91 -19.03
C GLY A 408 21.76 22.67 -18.38
N THR A 409 21.39 23.55 -17.45
CA THR A 409 22.34 24.32 -16.64
C THR A 409 21.98 24.21 -15.16
N MET A 410 22.98 24.29 -14.33
CA MET A 410 22.85 24.30 -12.88
C MET A 410 23.78 25.37 -12.31
N ALA A 411 23.22 26.36 -11.62
CA ALA A 411 23.99 27.46 -11.05
C ALA A 411 24.56 27.07 -9.67
N LEU A 412 25.50 27.87 -9.15
CA LEU A 412 26.04 27.66 -7.81
C LEU A 412 24.95 27.74 -6.72
N SER A 413 23.96 28.62 -6.89
CA SER A 413 22.79 28.70 -6.00
C SER A 413 21.96 27.42 -5.93
N ASP A 414 22.00 26.59 -6.96
CA ASP A 414 21.19 25.38 -7.09
C ASP A 414 21.86 24.16 -6.44
N ILE A 415 23.10 24.36 -5.98
CA ILE A 415 23.95 23.36 -5.31
C ILE A 415 24.61 23.90 -4.02
N ASP A 416 24.16 25.01 -3.48
CA ASP A 416 24.76 25.66 -2.30
C ASP A 416 24.75 24.76 -1.05
N TRP A 417 23.73 23.92 -0.94
CA TRP A 417 23.61 22.87 0.07
C TRP A 417 24.66 21.76 -0.07
N ALA A 418 25.22 21.54 -1.27
CA ALA A 418 26.08 20.39 -1.58
C ALA A 418 27.49 20.53 -1.02
N LYS A 419 27.60 20.97 0.23
CA LYS A 419 28.85 20.98 1.00
C LYS A 419 29.34 19.56 1.15
N LYS A 420 30.65 19.33 1.23
CA LYS A 420 31.20 17.98 1.41
C LYS A 420 30.71 17.39 2.72
N ALA A 421 30.10 16.22 2.68
CA ALA A 421 29.80 15.43 3.87
C ALA A 421 31.12 15.03 4.58
N LEU A 422 31.14 15.17 5.90
CA LEU A 422 32.25 14.81 6.77
C LEU A 422 31.79 13.73 7.74
N ALA A 423 32.71 13.15 8.50
CA ALA A 423 32.37 12.22 9.57
C ALA A 423 31.47 12.92 10.61
N ASP A 424 30.71 12.12 11.36
CA ASP A 424 29.81 12.55 12.45
C ASP A 424 28.69 13.51 12.02
N GLY A 425 28.26 13.44 10.75
CA GLY A 425 27.18 14.29 10.20
C GLY A 425 27.58 15.77 10.06
N ALA A 426 28.83 16.11 10.24
CA ALA A 426 29.32 17.45 9.99
C ALA A 426 29.44 17.76 8.49
N VAL A 427 29.43 19.02 8.13
CA VAL A 427 29.56 19.46 6.73
C VAL A 427 30.70 20.41 6.54
N GLY A 428 31.28 20.36 5.34
CA GLY A 428 32.36 21.27 4.94
C GLY A 428 31.92 22.74 4.86
N PRO A 429 32.87 23.65 4.60
CA PRO A 429 32.56 25.09 4.49
C PRO A 429 31.64 25.39 3.30
N ALA A 430 30.98 26.56 3.37
CA ALA A 430 30.11 27.03 2.28
C ALA A 430 30.87 27.08 0.93
N LEU A 431 30.17 26.68 -0.12
CA LEU A 431 30.69 26.60 -1.49
C LEU A 431 31.01 28.02 -2.05
N LYS A 432 32.13 28.13 -2.70
CA LYS A 432 32.53 29.35 -3.43
C LYS A 432 32.57 29.13 -4.93
N SER A 433 32.56 27.90 -5.40
CA SER A 433 32.64 27.52 -6.79
C SER A 433 32.03 26.13 -6.99
N VAL A 434 31.32 25.94 -8.10
CA VAL A 434 30.78 24.63 -8.53
C VAL A 434 31.87 23.56 -8.68
N LYS A 435 33.11 23.99 -9.02
CA LYS A 435 34.27 23.10 -9.15
C LYS A 435 34.69 22.41 -7.86
N GLN A 436 34.22 22.90 -6.70
CA GLN A 436 34.47 22.24 -5.41
C GLN A 436 33.68 20.95 -5.24
N VAL A 437 32.57 20.81 -5.97
CA VAL A 437 31.59 19.71 -5.85
C VAL A 437 31.60 18.82 -7.08
N LEU A 438 31.63 19.41 -8.28
CA LEU A 438 31.43 18.72 -9.55
C LEU A 438 32.63 18.81 -10.46
N LYS A 439 32.81 17.77 -11.28
CA LYS A 439 33.81 17.67 -12.33
C LYS A 439 33.15 17.32 -13.66
N THR A 440 33.82 17.65 -14.77
CA THR A 440 33.41 17.15 -16.09
C THR A 440 33.47 15.63 -16.09
N GLY A 441 32.41 14.98 -16.55
CA GLY A 441 32.27 13.54 -16.55
C GLY A 441 31.47 12.96 -15.37
N ASP A 442 31.16 13.78 -14.35
CA ASP A 442 30.31 13.33 -13.24
C ASP A 442 28.88 13.07 -13.72
N VAL A 443 28.30 11.96 -13.28
CA VAL A 443 26.90 11.62 -13.49
C VAL A 443 26.14 11.94 -12.22
N VAL A 444 25.14 12.81 -12.31
CA VAL A 444 24.40 13.33 -11.17
C VAL A 444 22.89 13.19 -11.36
N LEU A 445 22.15 13.13 -10.25
CA LEU A 445 20.70 13.27 -10.25
C LEU A 445 20.33 14.74 -10.19
N VAL A 446 19.41 15.16 -11.04
CA VAL A 446 18.93 16.53 -11.09
C VAL A 446 17.42 16.58 -11.28
N GLN A 447 16.81 17.63 -10.76
CA GLN A 447 15.39 17.93 -10.94
C GLN A 447 15.24 19.26 -11.67
N ARG A 448 14.36 19.31 -12.68
CA ARG A 448 14.06 20.53 -13.39
C ARG A 448 13.41 21.56 -12.46
N LYS A 449 13.81 22.81 -12.55
CA LYS A 449 13.17 23.89 -11.79
C LYS A 449 11.72 24.08 -12.27
N PRO A 450 10.77 24.24 -11.32
CA PRO A 450 9.38 24.50 -11.68
C PRO A 450 9.25 25.86 -12.37
N VAL A 451 8.33 25.92 -13.33
CA VAL A 451 7.93 27.15 -14.03
C VAL A 451 6.45 27.41 -13.80
N LYS A 452 6.00 28.65 -14.02
CA LYS A 452 4.58 28.95 -13.89
C LYS A 452 3.79 28.27 -15.03
N ALA A 453 2.54 27.96 -14.75
CA ALA A 453 1.64 27.36 -15.74
C ALA A 453 1.57 28.22 -17.01
N GLY A 454 1.88 27.62 -18.17
CA GLY A 454 1.90 28.28 -19.47
C GLY A 454 3.26 28.83 -19.91
N GLU A 455 4.29 28.76 -19.09
CA GLU A 455 5.66 29.09 -19.47
C GLU A 455 6.36 27.84 -20.08
N ALA A 456 7.36 28.09 -20.95
CA ALA A 456 8.16 27.01 -21.49
C ALA A 456 8.93 26.27 -20.38
N PRO A 457 9.14 24.95 -20.50
CA PRO A 457 9.89 24.18 -19.50
C PRO A 457 11.28 24.79 -19.24
N SER A 458 11.66 24.91 -17.96
CA SER A 458 12.98 25.43 -17.60
C SER A 458 14.12 24.55 -18.13
N THR A 459 15.22 25.16 -18.56
CA THR A 459 16.51 24.50 -18.82
C THR A 459 17.42 24.51 -17.60
N GLU A 460 16.97 25.05 -16.48
CA GLU A 460 17.69 25.09 -15.20
C GLU A 460 17.28 23.93 -14.31
N TYR A 461 18.24 23.39 -13.58
CA TYR A 461 18.10 22.21 -12.76
C TYR A 461 18.69 22.40 -11.36
N ASN A 462 18.11 21.74 -10.37
CA ASN A 462 18.61 21.59 -9.02
C ASN A 462 19.31 20.24 -8.87
N LEU A 463 20.44 20.19 -8.14
CA LEU A 463 21.11 18.96 -7.76
C LEU A 463 20.23 18.15 -6.78
N ARG A 464 20.18 16.84 -6.96
CA ARG A 464 19.46 15.89 -6.11
C ARG A 464 20.36 14.76 -5.65
N GLN A 465 20.00 14.15 -4.54
CA GLN A 465 20.68 13.01 -3.94
C GLN A 465 19.64 12.16 -3.21
N ILE A 466 19.71 10.82 -3.36
CA ILE A 466 18.87 9.90 -2.59
C ILE A 466 19.28 9.99 -1.11
N PRO A 467 18.33 10.16 -0.19
CA PRO A 467 18.65 10.21 1.23
C PRO A 467 19.31 8.91 1.73
N LYS A 468 20.30 9.04 2.65
CA LYS A 468 20.88 7.89 3.35
C LYS A 468 19.95 7.41 4.47
N ALA A 469 19.40 8.34 5.24
CA ALA A 469 18.39 8.02 6.24
C ALA A 469 17.06 7.64 5.57
N ASN A 470 16.35 6.74 6.22
CA ASN A 470 15.02 6.31 5.82
C ASN A 470 14.05 6.51 6.98
N GLY A 471 12.79 6.10 6.84
CA GLY A 471 11.81 6.28 7.91
C GLY A 471 10.46 5.72 7.59
N GLY A 472 9.51 5.94 8.48
CA GLY A 472 8.11 5.58 8.28
C GLY A 472 7.16 6.67 8.76
N LEU A 473 5.96 6.69 8.21
CA LEU A 473 4.86 7.54 8.64
C LEU A 473 3.58 6.71 8.73
N ILE A 474 2.85 6.87 9.84
CA ILE A 474 1.51 6.29 10.03
C ILE A 474 0.55 7.41 10.41
N ALA A 475 -0.64 7.42 9.79
CA ALA A 475 -1.78 8.21 10.20
C ALA A 475 -2.93 7.27 10.59
N MET A 476 -3.46 7.43 11.82
CA MET A 476 -4.44 6.54 12.43
C MET A 476 -5.60 7.34 13.02
N ASP A 477 -6.83 6.88 12.81
CA ASP A 477 -8.01 7.35 13.55
C ASP A 477 -7.98 6.76 14.97
N PRO A 478 -7.87 7.60 16.02
CA PRO A 478 -7.74 7.13 17.39
C PRO A 478 -9.01 6.47 17.95
N ASN A 479 -10.17 6.71 17.34
CA ASN A 479 -11.44 6.17 17.80
C ASN A 479 -11.77 4.80 17.23
N THR A 480 -11.38 4.56 15.98
CA THR A 480 -11.71 3.32 15.25
C THR A 480 -10.51 2.39 15.03
N GLY A 481 -9.28 2.90 15.16
CA GLY A 481 -8.06 2.16 14.86
C GLY A 481 -7.76 2.02 13.36
N ARG A 482 -8.56 2.67 12.50
CA ARG A 482 -8.33 2.66 11.05
C ARG A 482 -7.00 3.31 10.70
N ILE A 483 -6.16 2.60 9.96
CA ILE A 483 -4.93 3.14 9.39
C ILE A 483 -5.31 3.89 8.10
N LEU A 484 -5.23 5.21 8.14
CA LEU A 484 -5.62 6.07 7.02
C LEU A 484 -4.48 6.31 6.04
N ALA A 485 -3.23 6.26 6.53
CA ALA A 485 -2.03 6.28 5.72
C ALA A 485 -0.91 5.46 6.37
N LEU A 486 -0.13 4.76 5.56
CA LEU A 486 1.03 3.97 5.99
C LEU A 486 2.12 4.02 4.93
N ILE A 487 3.24 4.63 5.28
CA ILE A 487 4.42 4.77 4.43
C ILE A 487 5.59 4.13 5.17
N GLY A 488 6.17 3.07 4.60
CA GLY A 488 7.24 2.28 5.22
C GLY A 488 8.65 2.68 4.81
N GLY A 489 8.81 3.69 3.92
CA GLY A 489 10.12 4.12 3.46
C GLY A 489 10.09 5.22 2.41
N TYR A 490 11.28 5.64 1.97
CA TYR A 490 11.45 6.62 0.89
C TYR A 490 10.88 6.09 -0.44
N SER A 491 11.15 4.81 -0.78
CA SER A 491 10.68 4.14 -1.96
C SER A 491 10.54 2.64 -1.73
N PHE A 492 9.42 2.06 -2.12
CA PHE A 492 9.17 0.63 -2.05
C PHE A 492 10.03 -0.16 -3.04
N GLU A 493 10.25 0.38 -4.23
CA GLU A 493 11.11 -0.24 -5.25
C GLU A 493 12.58 -0.32 -4.81
N GLN A 494 13.06 0.65 -3.99
CA GLN A 494 14.42 0.64 -3.44
C GLN A 494 14.54 -0.29 -2.24
N SER A 495 13.50 -0.37 -1.40
CA SER A 495 13.46 -1.20 -0.20
C SER A 495 12.03 -1.54 0.17
N GLN A 496 11.69 -2.83 0.14
CA GLN A 496 10.37 -3.34 0.55
C GLN A 496 10.24 -3.47 2.08
N TYR A 497 11.31 -3.23 2.83
CA TYR A 497 11.30 -3.26 4.28
C TYR A 497 10.41 -2.15 4.84
N ASN A 498 9.30 -2.54 5.48
CA ASN A 498 8.31 -1.61 6.00
C ASN A 498 8.71 -1.11 7.41
N ARG A 499 9.31 0.07 7.49
CA ARG A 499 9.81 0.64 8.75
C ARG A 499 8.70 1.07 9.71
N ALA A 500 7.47 1.13 9.24
CA ALA A 500 6.32 1.43 10.09
C ALA A 500 5.83 0.22 10.91
N THR A 501 5.96 -1.00 10.36
CA THR A 501 5.43 -2.23 10.96
C THR A 501 6.52 -3.22 11.38
N GLN A 502 7.68 -3.23 10.70
CA GLN A 502 8.72 -4.24 10.89
C GLN A 502 9.92 -3.73 11.68
N ALA A 503 10.30 -2.44 11.53
CA ALA A 503 11.45 -1.89 12.23
C ALA A 503 11.19 -1.80 13.74
N LYS A 504 11.90 -2.61 14.51
CA LYS A 504 11.94 -2.51 15.96
C LYS A 504 13.05 -1.54 16.33
N ARG A 505 12.69 -0.39 16.87
CA ARG A 505 13.61 0.69 17.22
C ARG A 505 13.24 1.30 18.56
N GLN A 506 14.21 1.94 19.19
CA GLN A 506 14.02 2.60 20.47
C GLN A 506 13.20 3.88 20.30
N PRO A 507 12.02 4.03 20.93
CA PRO A 507 11.21 5.24 20.84
C PRO A 507 11.82 6.43 21.60
N GLY A 508 12.80 6.18 22.45
CA GLY A 508 13.43 7.19 23.25
C GLY A 508 12.40 8.01 24.05
N SER A 509 12.56 9.31 24.09
CA SER A 509 11.65 10.21 24.83
C SER A 509 10.18 10.18 24.39
N ALA A 510 9.81 9.55 23.27
CA ALA A 510 8.41 9.36 22.89
C ALA A 510 7.68 8.39 23.84
N PHE A 511 8.40 7.59 24.59
CA PHE A 511 7.84 6.70 25.63
C PHE A 511 7.46 7.43 26.94
N LYS A 512 8.04 8.60 27.27
CA LYS A 512 7.84 9.31 28.54
C LYS A 512 6.37 9.55 28.93
N PRO A 513 5.42 9.88 28.03
CA PRO A 513 4.03 10.05 28.42
C PRO A 513 3.45 8.88 29.19
N PHE A 514 3.87 7.64 28.93
CA PHE A 514 3.41 6.44 29.62
C PHE A 514 3.98 6.33 31.04
N VAL A 515 5.22 6.78 31.26
CA VAL A 515 5.82 6.88 32.60
C VAL A 515 5.05 7.88 33.47
N TYR A 516 4.71 9.03 32.89
CA TYR A 516 3.97 10.08 33.59
C TYR A 516 2.48 9.68 33.79
N ALA A 517 1.88 8.93 32.86
CA ALA A 517 0.56 8.36 33.04
C ALA A 517 0.53 7.35 34.20
N ALA A 518 1.56 6.50 34.32
CA ALA A 518 1.71 5.62 35.47
C ALA A 518 1.82 6.41 36.77
N ALA A 519 2.59 7.50 36.81
CA ALA A 519 2.72 8.36 37.99
C ALA A 519 1.38 9.01 38.39
N LEU A 520 0.60 9.52 37.42
CA LEU A 520 -0.73 10.07 37.70
C LEU A 520 -1.70 9.01 38.26
N ASN A 521 -1.59 7.75 37.80
CA ASN A 521 -2.36 6.64 38.36
C ASN A 521 -1.94 6.30 39.82
N GLU A 522 -0.65 6.46 40.16
CA GLU A 522 -0.11 6.28 41.53
C GLU A 522 -0.40 7.50 42.45
N GLY A 523 -1.16 8.51 41.96
CA GLY A 523 -1.67 9.63 42.76
C GLY A 523 -0.80 10.90 42.68
N PHE A 524 0.18 10.97 41.80
CA PHE A 524 0.79 12.24 41.44
C PHE A 524 -0.20 13.11 40.69
N THR A 525 0.06 14.40 40.64
CA THR A 525 -0.76 15.37 39.88
C THR A 525 0.11 16.11 38.85
N PRO A 526 -0.48 16.74 37.83
CA PRO A 526 0.29 17.56 36.88
C PRO A 526 1.13 18.66 37.54
N ALA A 527 0.70 19.16 38.69
CA ALA A 527 1.40 20.17 39.51
C ALA A 527 2.45 19.56 40.47
N SER A 528 2.53 18.24 40.60
CA SER A 528 3.54 17.59 41.46
C SER A 528 4.94 17.96 40.98
N GLN A 529 5.79 18.33 41.93
CA GLN A 529 7.18 18.76 41.64
C GLN A 529 8.14 17.58 41.78
N VAL A 530 9.01 17.43 40.79
CA VAL A 530 10.12 16.47 40.79
C VAL A 530 11.42 17.24 40.60
N LEU A 531 12.47 16.81 41.27
CA LEU A 531 13.79 17.48 41.23
C LEU A 531 14.54 17.08 39.95
N ASP A 532 14.76 18.07 39.06
CA ASP A 532 15.70 17.98 37.95
C ASP A 532 17.13 18.31 38.42
N ALA A 533 17.88 17.28 38.79
CA ALA A 533 19.24 17.37 39.30
C ALA A 533 20.01 16.10 38.89
N PRO A 534 21.35 16.12 38.95
CA PRO A 534 22.14 14.91 38.69
C PRO A 534 21.60 13.70 39.46
N PHE A 535 21.54 12.59 38.79
CA PHE A 535 21.02 11.34 39.29
C PHE A 535 22.00 10.22 38.94
N VAL A 536 22.46 9.46 39.92
CA VAL A 536 23.44 8.40 39.74
C VAL A 536 22.96 7.17 40.48
N ILE A 537 22.91 6.04 39.83
CA ILE A 537 22.60 4.75 40.43
C ILE A 537 23.73 3.77 40.08
N GLU A 538 24.16 3.00 41.05
CA GLU A 538 25.09 1.89 40.86
C GLU A 538 24.28 0.70 40.29
N ARG A 539 24.71 0.19 39.15
CA ARG A 539 24.11 -0.97 38.48
C ARG A 539 24.59 -2.24 39.17
N SER A 540 23.75 -3.25 39.24
CA SER A 540 24.15 -4.56 39.74
C SER A 540 25.02 -5.29 38.72
N ASP A 541 25.86 -6.22 39.19
CA ASP A 541 26.70 -7.05 38.29
C ASP A 541 25.79 -7.87 37.33
N ALA A 542 24.57 -8.22 37.72
CA ALA A 542 23.59 -8.91 36.89
C ALA A 542 23.11 -8.03 35.70
N ASP A 543 22.87 -6.74 35.95
CA ASP A 543 22.45 -5.81 34.89
C ASP A 543 23.53 -5.65 33.80
N CYS A 544 24.80 -5.77 34.19
CA CYS A 544 25.94 -5.72 33.28
C CYS A 544 26.17 -7.04 32.53
N GLU A 545 25.84 -8.20 33.13
CA GLU A 545 25.91 -9.48 32.45
C GLU A 545 24.82 -9.63 31.40
N ASP A 546 23.59 -9.12 31.67
CA ASP A 546 22.49 -9.13 30.69
C ASP A 546 22.79 -8.24 29.47
N GLU A 547 23.42 -7.06 29.66
CA GLU A 547 23.79 -6.18 28.55
C GLU A 547 24.87 -6.78 27.64
N LYS A 548 25.88 -7.48 28.22
CA LYS A 548 26.88 -8.23 27.45
C LYS A 548 26.25 -9.36 26.64
N GLY A 549 25.31 -10.09 27.24
CA GLY A 549 24.59 -11.17 26.55
C GLY A 549 23.71 -10.65 25.38
N GLU A 550 23.12 -9.47 25.49
CA GLU A 550 22.37 -8.84 24.41
C GLU A 550 23.27 -8.34 23.25
N LEU A 551 24.43 -7.76 23.58
CA LEU A 551 25.44 -7.35 22.59
C LEU A 551 25.99 -8.56 21.83
N GLU A 552 26.29 -9.67 22.50
CA GLU A 552 26.70 -10.92 21.84
C GLU A 552 25.62 -11.50 20.92
N LEU A 553 24.34 -11.44 21.33
CA LEU A 553 23.20 -11.90 20.54
C LEU A 553 23.00 -11.01 19.30
N ARG A 554 23.16 -9.68 19.41
CA ARG A 554 23.07 -8.75 18.29
C ARG A 554 24.19 -9.01 17.29
N GLY A 555 25.44 -9.10 17.75
CA GLY A 555 26.59 -9.44 16.90
C GLY A 555 26.44 -10.78 16.18
N ALA A 556 25.81 -11.78 16.83
CA ALA A 556 25.55 -13.07 16.21
C ALA A 556 24.36 -13.02 15.20
N GLN A 557 23.40 -12.12 15.36
CA GLN A 557 22.32 -11.89 14.38
C GLN A 557 22.84 -11.09 13.18
N GLU A 558 23.61 -10.04 13.39
CA GLU A 558 24.25 -9.27 12.32
C GLU A 558 25.18 -10.14 11.49
N ALA A 559 25.97 -11.02 12.13
CA ALA A 559 26.83 -11.98 11.42
C ALA A 559 26.07 -13.05 10.61
N ARG A 560 24.78 -13.30 10.90
CA ARG A 560 23.93 -14.20 10.11
C ARG A 560 23.30 -13.50 8.91
N ASP A 561 22.99 -12.23 9.03
CA ASP A 561 22.45 -11.43 7.94
C ASP A 561 23.55 -11.01 6.94
N ASP A 562 24.80 -10.81 7.42
CA ASP A 562 25.96 -10.51 6.57
C ASP A 562 26.44 -11.70 5.72
N THR A 563 26.07 -12.95 6.06
CA THR A 563 26.45 -14.12 5.24
C THR A 563 25.78 -14.16 3.87
N ILE A 564 24.80 -13.29 3.61
CA ILE A 564 24.17 -13.15 2.27
C ILE A 564 24.90 -12.12 1.40
N ILE A 565 25.74 -11.26 1.96
CA ILE A 565 26.47 -10.20 1.22
C ILE A 565 28.01 -10.43 1.18
N ALA A 566 28.52 -11.43 1.89
CA ALA A 566 29.97 -11.62 2.14
C ALA A 566 30.81 -12.13 0.95
N ASP A 567 30.24 -12.26 -0.26
CA ASP A 567 31.01 -12.73 -1.44
C ASP A 567 31.63 -11.58 -2.29
N GLN A 568 31.55 -10.31 -1.83
CA GLN A 568 32.12 -9.17 -2.59
C GLN A 568 33.13 -8.26 -1.86
N LEU A 569 33.45 -8.49 -0.60
CA LEU A 569 34.45 -7.65 0.11
C LEU A 569 35.40 -8.49 0.96
N ALA A 570 36.28 -9.22 0.30
CA ALA A 570 37.52 -9.71 0.92
C ALA A 570 38.61 -8.67 0.67
N GLU A 571 38.98 -7.95 1.71
CA GLU A 571 40.31 -7.47 2.09
C GLU A 571 40.25 -6.21 2.95
N GLY A 572 40.70 -6.33 4.17
CA GLY A 572 41.32 -5.21 4.87
C GLY A 572 40.72 -4.80 6.22
N GLU A 573 41.52 -5.03 7.20
CA GLU A 573 41.55 -4.42 8.54
C GLU A 573 40.76 -5.12 9.65
N THR A 574 41.49 -5.95 10.39
CA THR A 574 41.17 -6.36 11.76
C THR A 574 41.26 -5.12 12.64
N GLY A 575 40.12 -4.47 12.87
CA GLY A 575 39.96 -3.53 13.98
C GLY A 575 40.01 -4.33 15.30
N GLU A 576 40.85 -3.92 16.24
CA GLU A 576 40.79 -4.38 17.61
C GLU A 576 39.36 -3.98 18.12
N GLU A 577 38.51 -4.95 18.39
CA GLU A 577 37.27 -4.74 19.13
C GLU A 577 37.64 -4.28 20.53
N GLU A 578 37.48 -2.97 20.81
CA GLU A 578 37.48 -2.48 22.18
C GLU A 578 36.28 -3.12 22.89
N GLU A 579 36.55 -4.05 23.84
CA GLU A 579 35.51 -4.58 24.73
C GLU A 579 34.91 -3.38 25.49
N GLU A 580 33.69 -2.95 25.15
CA GLU A 580 32.96 -1.97 25.93
C GLU A 580 32.69 -2.56 27.31
N GLU A 581 33.46 -2.10 28.32
CA GLU A 581 33.18 -2.41 29.70
C GLU A 581 31.85 -1.74 30.11
N CYS A 582 30.89 -2.53 30.61
CA CYS A 582 29.65 -2.02 31.18
C CYS A 582 29.91 -0.89 32.19
N GLU A 583 29.32 0.28 31.97
CA GLU A 583 29.39 1.37 32.92
C GLU A 583 28.69 1.02 34.23
N ARG A 584 29.46 0.86 35.31
CA ARG A 584 29.00 0.52 36.67
C ARG A 584 27.97 1.50 37.23
N PHE A 585 27.93 2.74 36.70
CA PHE A 585 27.04 3.78 37.18
C PHE A 585 26.15 4.30 36.05
N TYR A 586 24.82 4.11 36.17
CA TYR A 586 23.85 4.73 35.31
C TYR A 586 23.65 6.21 35.67
N LYS A 587 23.96 7.11 34.72
CA LYS A 587 23.96 8.58 34.90
C LYS A 587 23.13 9.22 33.78
N PRO A 588 21.79 9.23 33.87
CA PRO A 588 20.97 9.88 32.84
C PRO A 588 21.22 11.39 32.81
N GLU A 589 21.59 11.89 31.64
CA GLU A 589 21.78 13.29 31.39
C GLU A 589 20.61 13.91 30.64
N ASN A 590 20.35 15.21 30.85
CA ASN A 590 19.43 15.96 30.00
C ASN A 590 20.06 16.18 28.62
N TYR A 591 19.25 16.45 27.58
CA TYR A 591 19.73 16.73 26.21
C TYR A 591 20.89 17.74 26.17
N ASN A 592 20.80 18.84 26.96
CA ASN A 592 21.91 19.72 27.19
C ASN A 592 22.72 19.21 28.39
N ALA A 593 23.73 18.41 28.12
CA ALA A 593 24.55 17.77 29.13
C ALA A 593 25.02 18.80 30.20
N GLY A 594 24.85 18.41 31.49
CA GLY A 594 25.22 19.23 32.64
C GLY A 594 24.20 20.33 33.03
N ASN A 595 23.14 20.58 32.25
CA ASN A 595 22.10 21.55 32.60
C ASN A 595 20.96 20.90 33.38
N PHE A 596 20.77 21.36 34.61
CA PHE A 596 19.69 20.93 35.50
C PHE A 596 18.91 22.14 36.00
N TYR A 597 17.59 22.00 36.19
CA TYR A 597 16.68 23.13 36.37
C TYR A 597 15.98 23.14 37.75
N GLY A 598 16.34 22.24 38.64
CA GLY A 598 15.79 22.17 39.99
C GLY A 598 14.37 21.61 40.06
N LEU A 599 13.62 21.99 41.09
CA LEU A 599 12.22 21.51 41.23
C LEU A 599 11.36 22.01 40.09
N SER A 600 10.70 21.09 39.41
CA SER A 600 9.88 21.35 38.23
C SER A 600 8.63 20.52 38.24
N THR A 601 7.52 21.06 37.70
CA THR A 601 6.24 20.33 37.60
C THR A 601 6.33 19.14 36.62
N LEU A 602 5.46 18.15 36.77
CA LEU A 602 5.33 17.03 35.83
C LEU A 602 5.08 17.54 34.40
N ARG A 603 4.23 18.59 34.26
CA ARG A 603 3.99 19.25 32.99
C ARG A 603 5.29 19.67 32.31
N LEU A 604 6.17 20.42 33.00
CA LEU A 604 7.46 20.88 32.44
C LEU A 604 8.36 19.71 32.06
N GLY A 605 8.33 18.63 32.86
CA GLY A 605 9.08 17.41 32.56
C GLY A 605 8.76 16.83 31.18
N ILE A 606 7.49 16.78 30.79
CA ILE A 606 7.02 16.32 29.47
C ILE A 606 7.29 17.38 28.40
N GLU A 607 6.89 18.65 28.63
CA GLU A 607 7.03 19.74 27.66
C GLU A 607 8.48 19.93 27.21
N LYS A 608 9.42 19.89 28.16
CA LYS A 608 10.85 20.04 27.92
C LYS A 608 11.60 18.71 27.76
N SER A 609 10.90 17.59 27.85
CA SER A 609 11.45 16.23 27.67
C SER A 609 12.64 15.91 28.59
N ARG A 610 12.56 16.26 29.89
CA ARG A 610 13.70 16.15 30.83
C ARG A 610 13.96 14.70 31.27
N ASN A 611 15.19 14.20 31.04
CA ASN A 611 15.57 12.83 31.32
C ASN A 611 15.71 12.57 32.83
N ALA A 612 16.50 13.43 33.56
CA ALA A 612 16.77 13.24 34.97
C ALA A 612 15.50 13.25 35.84
N MET A 613 14.50 14.10 35.50
CA MET A 613 13.18 14.08 36.15
C MET A 613 12.44 12.77 35.91
N THR A 614 12.43 12.29 34.66
CA THR A 614 11.68 11.07 34.30
C THR A 614 12.24 9.84 35.01
N VAL A 615 13.57 9.67 35.02
CA VAL A 615 14.22 8.56 35.71
C VAL A 615 14.00 8.63 37.22
N ARG A 616 14.12 9.85 37.83
CA ARG A 616 13.84 10.02 39.25
C ARG A 616 12.38 9.69 39.58
N LEU A 617 11.42 10.11 38.78
CA LEU A 617 10.00 9.81 38.93
C LEU A 617 9.75 8.29 38.86
N ALA A 618 10.33 7.62 37.87
CA ALA A 618 10.22 6.17 37.71
C ALA A 618 10.88 5.41 38.86
N ASN A 619 12.02 5.89 39.39
CA ASN A 619 12.68 5.31 40.54
C ASN A 619 11.86 5.47 41.83
N GLU A 620 11.20 6.62 42.04
CA GLU A 620 10.37 6.88 43.24
C GLU A 620 9.11 6.01 43.26
N MET A 621 8.41 5.79 42.15
CA MET A 621 7.23 4.93 42.10
C MET A 621 7.56 3.45 41.84
N GLY A 622 8.82 3.13 41.50
CA GLY A 622 9.26 1.84 40.99
C GLY A 622 8.86 1.62 39.54
N MET A 623 9.56 0.73 38.84
CA MET A 623 9.34 0.43 37.43
C MET A 623 8.09 -0.43 37.16
N LEU A 624 7.58 -1.18 38.17
CA LEU A 624 6.47 -2.11 37.97
C LEU A 624 5.19 -1.47 37.40
N PRO A 625 4.70 -0.29 37.89
CA PRO A 625 3.55 0.39 37.28
C PRO A 625 3.81 0.78 35.82
N VAL A 626 5.02 1.24 35.47
CA VAL A 626 5.42 1.61 34.11
C VAL A 626 5.39 0.39 33.17
N MET A 627 5.95 -0.73 33.62
CA MET A 627 6.00 -1.98 32.87
C MET A 627 4.59 -2.51 32.56
N ARG A 628 3.72 -2.55 33.59
CA ARG A 628 2.33 -3.01 33.42
C ARG A 628 1.61 -2.13 32.41
N LEU A 629 1.71 -0.83 32.57
CA LEU A 629 1.04 0.10 31.69
C LEU A 629 1.57 0.00 30.25
N SER A 630 2.88 -0.12 30.06
CA SER A 630 3.46 -0.28 28.71
C SER A 630 3.01 -1.57 28.01
N LYS A 631 2.83 -2.65 28.78
CA LYS A 631 2.27 -3.92 28.27
C LYS A 631 0.78 -3.78 27.94
N ASP A 632 -0.01 -3.17 28.84
CA ASP A 632 -1.45 -2.97 28.65
C ASP A 632 -1.75 -2.08 27.43
N PHE A 633 -0.85 -1.12 27.10
CA PHE A 633 -0.89 -0.32 25.87
C PHE A 633 -0.34 -1.04 24.64
N GLY A 634 0.20 -2.26 24.77
CA GLY A 634 0.76 -3.04 23.68
C GLY A 634 2.06 -2.50 23.10
N ILE A 635 2.80 -1.62 23.83
CA ILE A 635 4.06 -1.05 23.39
C ILE A 635 5.15 -2.11 23.40
N TYR A 636 5.28 -2.80 24.53
CA TYR A 636 6.26 -3.85 24.76
C TYR A 636 5.59 -5.15 25.16
N ASP A 637 6.02 -6.25 24.58
CA ASP A 637 5.50 -7.57 24.91
C ASP A 637 6.09 -8.06 26.25
N GLU A 638 7.39 -7.83 26.48
CA GLU A 638 8.13 -8.23 27.68
C GLU A 638 9.01 -7.07 28.22
N PRO A 639 8.39 -6.05 28.87
CA PRO A 639 9.14 -4.91 29.39
C PRO A 639 10.04 -5.30 30.56
N LYS A 640 11.24 -4.71 30.63
CA LYS A 640 12.21 -4.93 31.70
C LYS A 640 12.11 -3.88 32.84
N GLN A 641 12.53 -4.26 34.06
CA GLN A 641 12.47 -3.36 35.23
C GLN A 641 13.62 -2.36 35.32
N GLU A 642 14.44 -2.25 34.31
CA GLU A 642 15.55 -1.33 34.24
C GLU A 642 15.08 0.12 34.08
N LEU A 643 15.74 1.05 34.80
CA LEU A 643 15.37 2.47 34.75
C LEU A 643 15.61 3.13 33.37
N ALA A 644 16.52 2.58 32.56
CA ALA A 644 16.72 3.03 31.18
C ALA A 644 15.45 2.92 30.33
N TRP A 645 14.60 1.90 30.59
CA TRP A 645 13.31 1.72 29.91
C TRP A 645 12.33 2.86 30.17
N ALA A 646 12.48 3.61 31.28
CA ALA A 646 11.69 4.83 31.48
C ALA A 646 12.02 5.93 30.47
N LEU A 647 13.18 5.89 29.84
CA LEU A 647 13.57 6.78 28.76
C LEU A 647 13.31 6.21 27.36
N GLY A 648 12.71 5.01 27.26
CA GLY A 648 12.37 4.34 26.00
C GLY A 648 13.56 3.59 25.39
N ALA A 649 14.38 2.91 26.18
CA ALA A 649 15.48 2.06 25.73
C ALA A 649 14.99 0.73 25.11
N GLY A 650 13.77 0.28 25.46
CA GLY A 650 13.17 -0.88 24.83
C GLY A 650 12.78 -0.63 23.36
N GLU A 651 12.86 -1.66 22.53
CA GLU A 651 12.53 -1.56 21.09
C GLU A 651 11.06 -1.84 20.81
N THR A 652 10.49 -1.06 19.91
CA THR A 652 9.10 -1.17 19.48
C THR A 652 8.92 -0.68 18.06
N THR A 653 7.74 -0.89 17.47
CA THR A 653 7.45 -0.41 16.10
C THR A 653 6.66 0.90 16.12
N LEU A 654 6.72 1.63 15.00
CA LEU A 654 5.94 2.86 14.83
C LEU A 654 4.42 2.58 14.93
N MET A 655 3.96 1.44 14.42
CA MET A 655 2.57 0.99 14.52
C MET A 655 2.14 0.83 15.98
N LYS A 656 2.91 0.12 16.81
CA LYS A 656 2.61 -0.06 18.24
C LYS A 656 2.56 1.27 18.99
N MET A 657 3.48 2.18 18.68
CA MET A 657 3.48 3.52 19.28
C MET A 657 2.26 4.35 18.84
N ALA A 658 1.88 4.33 17.55
CA ALA A 658 0.70 5.02 17.06
C ALA A 658 -0.59 4.49 17.72
N THR A 659 -0.69 3.17 17.88
CA THR A 659 -1.79 2.50 18.57
C THR A 659 -1.87 2.91 20.06
N ALA A 660 -0.75 2.94 20.74
CA ALA A 660 -0.68 3.35 22.16
C ALA A 660 -1.07 4.82 22.35
N TYR A 661 -0.61 5.71 21.46
CA TYR A 661 -1.03 7.12 21.48
C TYR A 661 -2.51 7.28 21.15
N SER A 662 -3.05 6.51 20.21
CA SER A 662 -4.48 6.49 19.89
C SER A 662 -5.31 6.07 21.10
N THR A 663 -4.91 4.99 21.80
CA THR A 663 -5.52 4.57 23.05
C THR A 663 -5.44 5.66 24.14
N MET A 664 -4.36 6.42 24.22
CA MET A 664 -4.20 7.51 25.20
C MET A 664 -5.19 8.65 24.94
N ILE A 665 -5.28 9.13 23.68
CA ILE A 665 -6.03 10.36 23.35
C ILE A 665 -7.53 10.13 23.18
N ASN A 666 -7.99 8.89 22.97
CA ASN A 666 -9.43 8.56 22.87
C ASN A 666 -10.13 8.38 24.24
N GLY A 667 -9.48 8.77 25.34
CA GLY A 667 -9.97 8.60 26.69
C GLY A 667 -9.56 7.27 27.32
N GLY A 668 -8.53 6.63 26.84
CA GLY A 668 -7.92 5.44 27.44
C GLY A 668 -8.57 4.10 27.09
N LYS A 669 -9.36 4.05 26.01
CA LYS A 669 -9.99 2.82 25.51
C LYS A 669 -9.08 2.12 24.51
N ALA A 670 -8.97 0.80 24.63
CA ALA A 670 -8.16 -0.03 23.73
C ALA A 670 -8.52 0.20 22.27
N VAL A 671 -7.50 0.33 21.44
CA VAL A 671 -7.61 0.46 19.99
C VAL A 671 -6.83 -0.69 19.33
N GLU A 672 -7.42 -1.29 18.33
CA GLU A 672 -6.76 -2.27 17.49
C GLU A 672 -6.45 -1.62 16.13
N PRO A 673 -5.21 -1.70 15.64
CA PRO A 673 -4.87 -1.17 14.32
C PRO A 673 -5.56 -1.97 13.23
N ARG A 674 -6.26 -1.30 12.32
CA ARG A 674 -7.07 -1.92 11.26
C ARG A 674 -6.65 -1.42 9.90
N ILE A 675 -6.32 -2.36 9.01
CA ILE A 675 -5.97 -2.13 7.61
C ILE A 675 -7.14 -2.48 6.69
N LEU A 676 -7.93 -3.48 7.07
CA LEU A 676 -9.11 -3.95 6.33
C LEU A 676 -10.38 -3.41 6.96
N ASP A 677 -11.30 -2.91 6.12
CA ASP A 677 -12.68 -2.58 6.52
C ASP A 677 -13.62 -3.75 6.23
N ARG A 678 -13.57 -4.30 5.02
CA ARG A 678 -14.50 -5.33 4.57
C ARG A 678 -13.86 -6.20 3.46
N VAL A 679 -14.17 -7.50 3.47
CA VAL A 679 -13.86 -8.42 2.38
C VAL A 679 -15.15 -9.09 1.94
N GLN A 680 -15.36 -9.14 0.62
CA GLN A 680 -16.45 -9.88 -0.02
C GLN A 680 -15.84 -10.94 -0.92
N ASP A 681 -16.49 -12.11 -1.00
CA ASP A 681 -16.12 -13.17 -1.92
C ASP A 681 -16.53 -12.84 -3.38
N GLY A 682 -16.24 -13.76 -4.32
CA GLY A 682 -16.56 -13.61 -5.74
C GLY A 682 -18.05 -13.45 -6.04
N ASP A 683 -18.93 -13.89 -5.15
CA ASP A 683 -20.38 -13.78 -5.24
C ASP A 683 -20.92 -12.47 -4.61
N GLY A 684 -20.04 -11.65 -4.04
CA GLY A 684 -20.39 -10.39 -3.39
C GLY A 684 -20.87 -10.53 -1.95
N LYS A 685 -20.80 -11.73 -1.35
CA LYS A 685 -21.13 -11.96 0.04
C LYS A 685 -20.01 -11.45 0.95
N THR A 686 -20.36 -10.67 1.97
CA THR A 686 -19.39 -10.22 2.97
C THR A 686 -18.94 -11.40 3.83
N ILE A 687 -17.63 -11.68 3.80
CA ILE A 687 -16.95 -12.74 4.57
C ILE A 687 -16.07 -12.18 5.70
N TYR A 688 -15.76 -10.89 5.67
CA TYR A 688 -15.10 -10.16 6.74
C TYR A 688 -15.69 -8.76 6.88
N ASN A 689 -15.94 -8.33 8.11
CA ASN A 689 -16.34 -6.98 8.45
C ASN A 689 -15.63 -6.54 9.73
N ALA A 690 -14.79 -5.53 9.66
CA ALA A 690 -14.01 -5.03 10.79
C ALA A 690 -14.88 -4.42 11.93
N PHE A 691 -16.09 -4.00 11.60
CA PHE A 691 -17.03 -3.33 12.51
C PHE A 691 -18.30 -4.16 12.74
N GLU A 692 -18.13 -5.47 12.94
CA GLU A 692 -19.25 -6.31 13.33
C GLU A 692 -19.61 -6.03 14.80
N THR A 693 -20.57 -5.14 15.00
CA THR A 693 -21.09 -4.79 16.33
C THR A 693 -22.53 -5.22 16.42
N GLU A 694 -22.88 -5.94 17.47
CA GLU A 694 -24.28 -6.24 17.78
C GLU A 694 -25.02 -4.92 18.09
N CYS A 695 -25.84 -4.49 17.19
CA CYS A 695 -26.64 -3.29 17.33
C CYS A 695 -28.12 -3.64 17.25
N SER A 696 -28.81 -3.55 18.39
CA SER A 696 -30.26 -3.72 18.43
C SER A 696 -30.93 -2.45 17.87
N GLY A 697 -31.54 -2.57 16.68
CA GLY A 697 -32.24 -1.47 16.03
C GLY A 697 -31.46 -0.80 14.88
N CYS A 698 -30.23 -1.24 14.56
CA CYS A 698 -29.48 -0.71 13.41
C CYS A 698 -30.00 -1.22 12.04
N SER A 699 -30.70 -2.36 12.03
CA SER A 699 -31.30 -2.96 10.81
C SER A 699 -32.80 -2.72 10.82
N GLN A 700 -33.25 -1.49 10.64
CA GLN A 700 -34.65 -1.15 10.45
C GLN A 700 -34.94 -0.84 8.99
N ASP A 701 -35.97 -1.45 8.41
CA ASP A 701 -36.33 -1.24 7.00
C ASP A 701 -36.82 0.20 6.75
N ASN A 702 -37.30 0.90 7.79
CA ASN A 702 -37.75 2.27 7.68
C ASN A 702 -37.35 3.09 8.93
N PHE A 703 -36.94 4.32 8.75
CA PHE A 703 -36.72 5.28 9.84
C PHE A 703 -38.06 5.69 10.45
N ASP A 704 -38.24 5.41 11.74
CA ASP A 704 -39.47 5.70 12.48
C ASP A 704 -39.49 7.09 13.18
N GLY A 705 -38.41 7.88 13.01
CA GLY A 705 -38.23 9.17 13.68
C GLY A 705 -37.76 9.10 15.12
N GLY A 706 -37.40 7.90 15.59
CA GLY A 706 -36.84 7.67 16.91
C GLY A 706 -35.39 8.16 17.07
N PRO A 707 -34.84 8.16 18.28
CA PRO A 707 -33.42 8.43 18.50
C PRO A 707 -32.55 7.37 17.80
N PRO A 708 -31.30 7.73 17.41
CA PRO A 708 -30.39 6.74 16.88
C PRO A 708 -30.18 5.58 17.85
N PRO A 709 -29.97 4.33 17.36
CA PRO A 709 -29.75 3.19 18.21
C PRO A 709 -28.49 3.38 19.07
N ASP A 710 -28.56 2.92 20.32
CA ASP A 710 -27.40 2.93 21.22
C ASP A 710 -26.46 1.78 20.84
N ILE A 711 -25.25 2.10 20.37
CA ILE A 711 -24.21 1.14 20.01
C ILE A 711 -23.29 1.02 21.24
N PRO A 712 -23.29 -0.13 21.96
CA PRO A 712 -22.46 -0.29 23.13
C PRO A 712 -20.97 -0.28 22.75
N ASP A 713 -20.20 0.55 23.46
CA ASP A 713 -18.74 0.53 23.32
C ASP A 713 -18.15 -0.56 24.21
N THR A 714 -17.80 -1.70 23.59
CA THR A 714 -17.29 -2.90 24.28
C THR A 714 -15.78 -2.89 24.46
N ARG A 715 -15.07 -1.83 24.02
CA ARG A 715 -13.60 -1.73 24.14
C ARG A 715 -13.15 -1.68 25.58
N ALA A 716 -12.05 -2.39 25.88
CA ALA A 716 -11.46 -2.40 27.22
C ALA A 716 -10.95 -1.00 27.62
N GLN A 717 -11.19 -0.57 28.85
CA GLN A 717 -10.61 0.63 29.42
C GLN A 717 -9.21 0.31 29.95
N ILE A 718 -8.17 0.78 29.24
CA ILE A 718 -6.75 0.54 29.57
C ILE A 718 -6.27 1.48 30.67
N ILE A 719 -6.68 2.74 30.61
CA ILE A 719 -6.34 3.75 31.61
C ILE A 719 -7.57 4.62 31.89
N ASP A 720 -7.67 5.11 33.11
CA ASP A 720 -8.76 5.99 33.53
C ASP A 720 -8.90 7.22 32.62
N PRO A 721 -10.11 7.61 32.17
CA PRO A 721 -10.31 8.70 31.22
C PRO A 721 -9.76 10.04 31.72
N VAL A 722 -9.78 10.31 33.05
CA VAL A 722 -9.22 11.55 33.61
C VAL A 722 -7.70 11.57 33.47
N THR A 723 -7.02 10.44 33.76
CA THR A 723 -5.58 10.32 33.57
C THR A 723 -5.20 10.44 32.09
N ALA A 724 -5.93 9.77 31.19
CA ALA A 724 -5.74 9.87 29.74
C ALA A 724 -5.84 11.33 29.25
N TYR A 725 -6.86 12.06 29.73
CA TYR A 725 -7.02 13.47 29.42
C TYR A 725 -5.90 14.34 30.00
N GLN A 726 -5.49 14.14 31.26
CA GLN A 726 -4.39 14.87 31.88
C GLN A 726 -3.11 14.76 31.07
N ILE A 727 -2.72 13.54 30.64
CA ILE A 727 -1.53 13.36 29.78
C ILE A 727 -1.72 14.00 28.41
N THR A 728 -2.89 13.83 27.77
CA THR A 728 -3.22 14.47 26.48
C THR A 728 -3.12 15.99 26.59
N TYR A 729 -3.61 16.56 27.69
CA TYR A 729 -3.55 18.01 27.94
C TYR A 729 -2.13 18.50 28.23
N ILE A 730 -1.30 17.73 28.95
CA ILE A 730 0.11 18.03 29.12
C ILE A 730 0.84 18.00 27.77
N MET A 731 0.54 17.01 26.90
CA MET A 731 1.16 16.87 25.58
C MET A 731 0.77 17.99 24.61
N GLN A 732 -0.37 18.68 24.80
CA GLN A 732 -0.65 19.91 24.06
C GLN A 732 0.41 21.00 24.38
N GLY A 733 0.85 21.08 25.65
CA GLY A 733 1.92 21.98 26.06
C GLY A 733 3.26 21.72 25.37
N VAL A 734 3.51 20.50 24.85
CA VAL A 734 4.71 20.20 24.01
C VAL A 734 4.67 20.99 22.70
N VAL A 735 3.49 21.15 22.12
CA VAL A 735 3.28 21.96 20.90
C VAL A 735 3.26 23.45 21.23
N GLU A 736 2.61 23.83 22.31
CA GLU A 736 2.48 25.24 22.68
C GLU A 736 3.81 25.85 23.18
N ASN A 737 4.54 25.13 24.02
CA ASN A 737 5.69 25.66 24.79
C ASN A 737 6.92 24.76 24.79
N GLY A 738 6.87 23.62 24.07
CA GLY A 738 7.87 22.54 24.18
C GLY A 738 8.59 22.23 22.87
N THR A 739 9.05 20.99 22.77
CA THR A 739 9.88 20.49 21.65
C THR A 739 9.14 20.36 20.32
N GLY A 740 7.80 20.41 20.32
CA GLY A 740 6.92 20.39 19.14
C GLY A 740 6.46 21.76 18.65
N ALA A 741 7.04 22.86 19.13
CA ALA A 741 6.54 24.23 18.92
C ALA A 741 6.36 24.65 17.44
N ARG A 742 7.05 23.99 16.49
CA ARG A 742 6.85 24.24 15.05
C ARG A 742 5.41 23.96 14.55
N LEU A 743 4.68 23.05 15.22
CA LEU A 743 3.27 22.75 14.91
C LEU A 743 2.30 23.88 15.34
N ARG A 744 2.71 24.78 16.26
CA ARG A 744 1.90 25.92 16.71
C ARG A 744 1.44 26.81 15.55
N ALA A 745 2.28 26.93 14.50
CA ALA A 745 1.96 27.69 13.30
C ALA A 745 0.65 27.23 12.59
N LEU A 746 0.18 25.98 12.83
CA LEU A 746 -1.08 25.48 12.27
C LEU A 746 -2.33 26.08 12.96
N GLY A 747 -2.18 26.76 14.11
CA GLY A 747 -3.22 27.50 14.81
C GLY A 747 -4.46 26.66 15.15
N ARG A 748 -4.25 25.41 15.62
CA ARG A 748 -5.33 24.47 15.98
C ARG A 748 -4.93 23.59 17.16
N PRO A 749 -5.90 22.98 17.88
CA PRO A 749 -5.59 22.08 19.01
C PRO A 749 -4.79 20.89 18.54
N LEU A 750 -3.50 20.83 18.90
CA LEU A 750 -2.58 19.75 18.59
C LEU A 750 -1.76 19.41 19.83
N GLY A 751 -1.42 18.14 19.96
CA GLY A 751 -0.49 17.65 20.95
C GLY A 751 0.57 16.74 20.32
N GLY A 752 1.55 16.33 21.09
CA GLY A 752 2.54 15.38 20.61
C GLY A 752 3.74 15.21 21.55
N LYS A 753 4.66 14.36 21.13
CA LYS A 753 5.91 14.10 21.86
C LYS A 753 7.03 13.73 20.90
N THR A 754 8.16 14.37 21.06
CA THR A 754 9.42 14.03 20.36
C THR A 754 10.10 12.85 21.01
N GLY A 755 10.69 11.97 20.21
CA GLY A 755 11.66 10.95 20.60
C GLY A 755 13.01 11.25 19.96
N THR A 756 14.08 11.04 20.69
CA THR A 756 15.45 11.08 20.20
C THR A 756 16.24 10.12 21.10
N THR A 757 16.90 9.16 20.50
CA THR A 757 17.80 8.24 21.21
C THR A 757 19.13 8.90 21.48
N ASN A 758 19.94 8.31 22.37
CA ASN A 758 21.32 8.74 22.56
C ASN A 758 22.03 8.76 21.20
N ASP A 759 22.90 9.72 20.98
CA ASP A 759 23.67 9.90 19.74
C ASP A 759 22.84 10.00 18.46
N SER A 760 21.54 10.26 18.61
CA SER A 760 20.61 10.50 17.47
C SER A 760 20.56 9.37 16.44
N PHE A 761 20.59 8.11 16.86
CA PHE A 761 20.37 6.96 15.96
C PHE A 761 18.93 6.90 15.43
N ASP A 762 17.97 7.23 16.31
CA ASP A 762 16.54 7.17 16.02
C ASP A 762 15.86 8.49 16.41
N ASN A 763 15.09 9.04 15.48
CA ASN A 763 14.31 10.25 15.68
C ASN A 763 12.83 10.00 15.48
N TRP A 764 12.02 10.36 16.47
CA TRP A 764 10.60 10.14 16.48
C TRP A 764 9.81 11.40 16.74
N PHE A 765 8.60 11.44 16.20
CA PHE A 765 7.58 12.36 16.66
C PHE A 765 6.19 11.71 16.56
N MET A 766 5.51 11.66 17.71
CA MET A 766 4.11 11.26 17.79
C MET A 766 3.28 12.52 17.95
N GLY A 767 2.64 12.97 16.85
CA GLY A 767 1.77 14.14 16.83
C GLY A 767 0.29 13.72 16.75
N PHE A 768 -0.61 14.55 17.26
CA PHE A 768 -2.03 14.24 17.20
C PHE A 768 -2.94 15.47 17.28
N SER A 769 -4.11 15.37 16.65
CA SER A 769 -5.33 16.15 16.87
C SER A 769 -6.35 15.27 17.62
N PRO A 770 -7.54 15.76 17.98
CA PRO A 770 -8.59 14.92 18.56
C PRO A 770 -9.00 13.72 17.73
N ASP A 771 -8.90 13.82 16.40
CA ASP A 771 -9.43 12.84 15.46
C ASP A 771 -8.35 12.15 14.61
N LEU A 772 -7.07 12.46 14.82
CA LEU A 772 -5.98 11.91 14.02
C LEU A 772 -4.68 11.82 14.82
N VAL A 773 -4.07 10.63 14.86
CA VAL A 773 -2.70 10.40 15.35
C VAL A 773 -1.78 10.24 14.15
N VAL A 774 -0.64 10.91 14.18
CA VAL A 774 0.40 10.82 13.16
C VAL A 774 1.73 10.51 13.81
N GLY A 775 2.27 9.34 13.54
CA GLY A 775 3.60 8.93 13.96
C GLY A 775 4.61 9.04 12.82
N VAL A 776 5.79 9.56 13.12
CA VAL A 776 6.95 9.55 12.21
C VAL A 776 8.16 9.01 12.94
N TYR A 777 8.84 8.10 12.28
CA TYR A 777 10.15 7.56 12.64
C TYR A 777 11.16 7.86 11.55
N ILE A 778 12.39 8.20 11.90
CA ILE A 778 13.53 8.40 11.01
C ILE A 778 14.77 7.76 11.64
N GLY A 779 15.51 6.99 10.84
CA GLY A 779 16.76 6.33 11.21
C GLY A 779 17.54 5.86 9.99
N ILE A 780 18.71 5.29 10.21
CA ILE A 780 19.48 4.59 9.18
C ILE A 780 19.31 3.09 9.45
N ASP A 781 19.09 2.29 8.40
CA ASP A 781 18.76 0.86 8.54
C ASP A 781 19.86 0.10 9.29
N THR A 782 21.12 0.28 8.90
CA THR A 782 22.26 -0.07 9.74
C THR A 782 22.48 1.07 10.73
N PRO A 783 22.34 0.85 12.06
CA PRO A 783 22.36 1.92 13.04
C PRO A 783 23.62 2.78 12.96
N GLU A 784 23.46 4.03 12.55
CA GLU A 784 24.51 5.04 12.49
C GLU A 784 24.01 6.33 13.11
N GLN A 785 24.93 7.12 13.68
CA GLN A 785 24.61 8.42 14.23
C GLN A 785 24.19 9.40 13.13
N MET A 786 23.06 10.05 13.34
CA MET A 786 22.55 11.10 12.43
C MET A 786 23.05 12.51 12.83
N GLY A 787 24.22 12.58 13.44
CA GLY A 787 24.86 13.82 13.87
C GLY A 787 24.06 14.54 14.95
N ARG A 788 23.67 15.81 14.70
CA ARG A 788 22.90 16.62 15.65
C ARG A 788 21.38 16.61 15.40
N GLU A 789 20.91 15.72 14.57
CA GLU A 789 19.49 15.65 14.30
C GLU A 789 18.70 15.15 15.51
N THR A 790 17.52 15.71 15.71
CA THR A 790 16.60 15.35 16.79
C THR A 790 15.21 15.12 16.22
N GLY A 791 14.32 14.51 16.98
CA GLY A 791 12.91 14.43 16.61
C GLY A 791 12.29 15.80 16.30
N SER A 792 12.76 16.88 16.97
CA SER A 792 12.30 18.25 16.72
C SER A 792 12.79 18.82 15.37
N SER A 793 14.02 18.50 14.95
CA SER A 793 14.62 19.04 13.71
C SER A 793 14.27 18.20 12.47
N SER A 794 14.00 16.91 12.61
CA SER A 794 13.78 15.98 11.51
C SER A 794 12.33 15.49 11.41
N ALA A 795 11.74 14.91 12.47
CA ALA A 795 10.41 14.28 12.44
C ALA A 795 9.25 15.30 12.56
N VAL A 796 9.37 16.32 13.44
CA VAL A 796 8.34 17.36 13.60
C VAL A 796 8.02 18.10 12.30
N PRO A 797 9.00 18.51 11.46
CA PRO A 797 8.72 19.15 10.18
C PRO A 797 7.90 18.28 9.23
N ILE A 798 8.11 16.95 9.21
CA ILE A 798 7.35 16.01 8.38
C ILE A 798 5.90 15.96 8.82
N VAL A 799 5.67 15.82 10.13
CA VAL A 799 4.30 15.82 10.69
C VAL A 799 3.62 17.16 10.44
N LYS A 800 4.34 18.27 10.57
CA LYS A 800 3.80 19.61 10.26
C LYS A 800 3.33 19.70 8.80
N ASP A 801 4.21 19.34 7.86
CA ASP A 801 3.93 19.39 6.41
C ASP A 801 2.71 18.53 6.06
N PHE A 802 2.61 17.32 6.62
CA PHE A 802 1.49 16.42 6.45
C PHE A 802 0.18 17.02 7.02
N LEU A 803 0.19 17.45 8.28
CA LEU A 803 -1.00 18.00 8.94
C LEU A 803 -1.47 19.32 8.31
N GLU A 804 -0.55 20.14 7.78
CA GLU A 804 -0.89 21.39 7.08
C GLU A 804 -1.76 21.10 5.84
N SER A 805 -1.44 20.05 5.09
CA SER A 805 -2.22 19.63 3.92
C SER A 805 -3.53 18.97 4.32
N VAL A 806 -3.48 17.97 5.21
CA VAL A 806 -4.61 17.10 5.53
C VAL A 806 -5.67 17.79 6.37
N LEU A 807 -5.28 18.67 7.28
CA LEU A 807 -6.21 19.36 8.17
C LEU A 807 -6.67 20.74 7.65
N LYS A 808 -6.22 21.18 6.48
CA LYS A 808 -6.47 22.51 5.92
C LYS A 808 -7.95 22.89 5.95
N ASP A 809 -8.81 22.02 5.48
CA ASP A 809 -10.25 22.26 5.33
C ASP A 809 -11.10 21.59 6.43
N GLN A 810 -10.43 20.99 7.45
CA GLN A 810 -11.09 20.32 8.55
C GLN A 810 -11.45 21.32 9.68
N PRO A 811 -12.55 21.12 10.43
CA PRO A 811 -12.91 21.96 11.54
C PRO A 811 -11.86 21.90 12.65
N LYS A 812 -11.67 22.99 13.37
CA LYS A 812 -10.79 23.06 14.53
C LYS A 812 -11.53 22.60 15.79
N VAL A 813 -11.54 21.28 16.03
CA VAL A 813 -12.24 20.67 17.17
C VAL A 813 -11.31 20.64 18.39
N PRO A 814 -11.75 21.05 19.60
CA PRO A 814 -10.97 20.91 20.82
C PRO A 814 -10.99 19.47 21.34
N PHE A 815 -10.02 19.10 22.17
CA PHE A 815 -10.04 17.82 22.87
C PHE A 815 -11.20 17.74 23.86
N ARG A 816 -11.90 16.61 23.85
CA ARG A 816 -13.05 16.38 24.73
C ARG A 816 -12.57 16.24 26.17
N ILE A 817 -13.17 17.02 27.07
CA ILE A 817 -12.96 16.94 28.50
C ILE A 817 -13.90 15.85 29.07
N PRO A 818 -13.38 14.78 29.70
CA PRO A 818 -14.24 13.76 30.30
C PRO A 818 -14.85 14.25 31.61
N ASP A 819 -15.95 13.61 32.02
CA ASP A 819 -16.53 13.83 33.35
C ASP A 819 -15.50 13.53 34.44
N GLY A 820 -15.50 14.28 35.52
CA GLY A 820 -14.53 14.11 36.62
C GLY A 820 -13.22 14.84 36.45
N VAL A 821 -13.14 15.80 35.54
CA VAL A 821 -12.00 16.74 35.41
C VAL A 821 -12.40 18.09 36.00
N THR A 822 -11.50 18.64 36.85
CA THR A 822 -11.60 20.01 37.35
C THR A 822 -10.44 20.81 36.77
N LEU A 823 -10.72 21.95 36.13
CA LEU A 823 -9.69 22.89 35.66
C LEU A 823 -9.38 23.90 36.75
N ALA A 824 -8.14 23.97 37.22
CA ALA A 824 -7.72 24.91 38.25
C ALA A 824 -6.56 25.79 37.79
N PRO A 825 -6.56 27.10 38.17
CA PRO A 825 -5.50 28.03 37.80
C PRO A 825 -4.24 27.77 38.63
N ILE A 826 -3.15 27.46 37.95
CA ILE A 826 -1.81 27.26 38.59
C ILE A 826 -0.74 28.03 37.85
N ASN A 827 0.37 28.27 38.53
CA ASN A 827 1.61 28.67 37.91
C ASN A 827 2.27 27.44 37.26
N ARG A 828 2.52 27.52 35.97
CA ARG A 828 3.08 26.39 35.16
C ARG A 828 4.40 25.84 35.71
N THR A 829 5.25 26.76 36.21
CA THR A 829 6.63 26.43 36.67
C THR A 829 6.62 25.89 38.09
N THR A 830 5.88 26.54 39.01
CA THR A 830 5.89 26.13 40.42
C THR A 830 4.76 25.15 40.79
N GLY A 831 3.71 25.01 39.98
CA GLY A 831 2.51 24.20 40.30
C GLY A 831 1.65 24.82 41.41
N GLU A 832 1.98 26.02 41.91
CA GLU A 832 1.25 26.70 42.97
C GLU A 832 -0.02 27.34 42.44
N PRO A 833 -1.09 27.40 43.25
CA PRO A 833 -2.31 28.10 42.88
C PRO A 833 -2.05 29.56 42.52
N THR A 834 -2.62 30.04 41.46
CA THR A 834 -2.47 31.43 40.99
C THR A 834 -3.83 31.98 40.52
N PHE A 835 -3.82 33.12 39.88
CA PHE A 835 -5.05 33.77 39.37
C PHE A 835 -4.90 34.05 37.87
N ILE A 836 -6.07 34.17 37.18
CA ILE A 836 -6.11 34.47 35.74
C ILE A 836 -5.39 35.77 35.43
N GLY A 837 -4.40 35.67 34.49
CA GLY A 837 -3.58 36.82 34.10
C GLY A 837 -2.31 37.01 34.91
N ALA A 838 -1.99 36.12 35.86
CA ALA A 838 -0.67 36.11 36.51
C ALA A 838 0.42 35.60 35.54
N PRO A 839 1.70 35.96 35.75
CA PRO A 839 2.81 35.39 34.99
C PRO A 839 2.80 33.86 35.09
N GLU A 840 3.12 33.19 33.98
CA GLU A 840 3.15 31.72 33.91
C GLU A 840 1.81 31.04 34.29
N PHE A 841 0.69 31.76 34.17
CA PHE A 841 -0.63 31.24 34.43
C PHE A 841 -1.02 30.18 33.39
N ILE A 842 -1.57 29.04 33.86
CA ILE A 842 -2.27 28.06 33.05
C ILE A 842 -3.49 27.54 33.79
N LEU A 843 -4.50 27.09 33.07
CA LEU A 843 -5.56 26.24 33.61
C LEU A 843 -5.08 24.78 33.50
N GLU A 844 -4.92 24.10 34.63
CA GLU A 844 -4.42 22.72 34.66
C GLU A 844 -5.53 21.74 35.03
N ALA A 845 -5.48 20.52 34.46
CA ALA A 845 -6.50 19.48 34.66
C ALA A 845 -6.20 18.62 35.89
N PHE A 846 -7.15 18.54 36.82
CA PHE A 846 -7.03 17.79 38.06
C PHE A 846 -8.20 16.81 38.23
N ARG A 847 -7.98 15.75 39.00
CA ARG A 847 -9.06 14.99 39.61
C ARG A 847 -9.70 15.86 40.70
N PRO A 848 -11.02 15.85 40.88
CA PRO A 848 -11.68 16.63 41.90
C PRO A 848 -11.11 16.37 43.32
N GLY A 849 -10.72 17.45 43.99
CA GLY A 849 -10.10 17.37 45.31
C GLY A 849 -8.59 17.11 45.31
N THR A 850 -7.93 17.08 44.16
CA THR A 850 -6.46 16.99 44.04
C THR A 850 -5.83 18.31 43.59
N GLU A 851 -6.63 19.35 43.39
CA GLU A 851 -6.18 20.70 43.01
C GLU A 851 -5.30 21.29 44.13
N PRO A 852 -4.24 22.01 43.77
CA PRO A 852 -3.41 22.71 44.74
C PRO A 852 -4.24 23.79 45.49
N THR A 853 -4.18 23.80 46.78
CA THR A 853 -4.89 24.81 47.60
C THR A 853 -3.91 25.80 48.21
N VAL A 854 -4.34 27.07 48.36
CA VAL A 854 -3.52 28.12 48.94
C VAL A 854 -3.15 27.69 50.40
N GLY A 855 -1.86 27.44 50.65
CA GLY A 855 -1.35 27.00 51.93
C GLY A 855 -1.23 25.49 52.16
N GLY A 856 -1.50 24.67 51.10
CA GLY A 856 -1.54 23.23 51.18
C GLY A 856 -0.77 22.50 50.07
N LEU A 857 0.51 22.87 49.84
CA LEU A 857 1.41 21.99 49.08
C LEU A 857 1.66 20.74 49.91
N ARG A 858 0.84 19.73 49.75
CA ARG A 858 1.23 18.37 50.08
C ARG A 858 2.22 17.87 49.04
N SER A 859 3.50 18.21 49.24
CA SER A 859 4.61 17.46 48.67
C SER A 859 4.42 15.98 49.08
N LYS A 860 3.92 15.14 48.20
CA LYS A 860 4.11 13.69 48.31
C LYS A 860 5.50 13.29 47.81
N VAL A 861 6.49 14.11 48.02
CA VAL A 861 7.87 13.63 48.05
C VAL A 861 8.05 13.01 49.43
N GLY A 862 7.58 11.79 49.53
CA GLY A 862 7.75 10.98 50.73
C GLY A 862 9.24 10.69 50.89
N PHE A 863 9.89 11.39 51.82
CA PHE A 863 11.05 10.82 52.44
C PHE A 863 10.59 9.48 53.05
N GLY A 864 11.04 8.40 52.39
CA GLY A 864 10.86 7.06 52.92
C GLY A 864 11.30 7.04 54.40
N SER A 865 10.38 6.69 55.27
CA SER A 865 10.64 6.36 56.69
C SER A 865 11.49 5.09 56.76
N GLY A 866 12.78 5.20 56.50
CA GLY A 866 13.79 4.24 56.85
C GLY A 866 14.74 4.97 57.83
N GLY A 867 14.50 4.77 59.12
CA GLY A 867 15.26 5.43 60.13
C GLY A 867 16.75 5.16 60.06
N ASN A 868 17.50 6.24 59.96
CA ASN A 868 18.67 6.43 60.82
C ASN A 868 19.07 7.91 60.83
N THR A 869 19.05 8.45 62.00
CA THR A 869 19.52 9.73 62.46
C THR A 869 20.94 10.06 61.93
N LEU A 870 21.04 11.14 61.15
CA LEU A 870 22.22 12.03 61.25
C LEU A 870 21.71 13.45 61.04
N GLY A 871 21.51 14.10 62.20
CA GLY A 871 21.16 15.48 62.28
C GLY A 871 22.40 16.37 62.02
N GLY A 872 22.14 17.49 61.49
CA GLY A 872 22.98 18.68 61.65
C GLY A 872 23.63 19.23 60.44
N PHE A 873 23.38 20.51 60.25
CA PHE A 873 24.05 21.48 59.39
C PHE A 873 23.60 21.64 57.96
N PHE A 874 22.62 22.56 57.77
CA PHE A 874 22.86 23.63 56.82
C PHE A 874 22.03 24.84 57.24
N GLY A 875 22.78 25.86 57.70
CA GLY A 875 22.28 27.16 58.02
C GLY A 875 21.91 27.97 56.77
N SER A 876 20.85 28.70 56.90
CA SER A 876 20.38 29.76 56.03
C SER A 876 21.53 30.71 55.66
N THR A 877 21.87 30.75 54.36
CA THR A 877 22.43 31.95 53.77
C THR A 877 21.84 32.09 52.36
N THR A 878 20.98 33.06 52.22
CA THR A 878 20.55 33.66 50.93
C THR A 878 21.75 34.26 50.21
N PRO A 879 22.01 33.95 48.97
CA PRO A 879 22.71 34.86 48.08
C PRO A 879 21.68 35.43 47.05
N GLY A 880 21.84 36.71 46.82
CA GLY A 880 20.98 37.54 46.01
C GLY A 880 20.92 37.09 44.55
N ALA A 881 19.81 37.43 43.99
CA ALA A 881 19.46 37.34 42.60
C ALA A 881 20.45 38.17 41.74
N ASN A 882 21.03 37.46 40.79
CA ASN A 882 21.34 38.05 39.47
C ASN A 882 20.57 37.20 38.46
N GLN A 883 19.46 37.72 37.99
CA GLN A 883 18.86 37.37 36.76
C GLN A 883 19.74 37.91 35.63
N GLU A 884 20.45 37.03 34.98
CA GLU A 884 20.82 37.24 33.59
C GLU A 884 19.90 36.34 32.77
N ASP A 885 19.01 37.01 32.07
CA ASP A 885 18.25 36.45 30.98
C ASP A 885 19.24 35.96 29.91
N GLU A 886 19.61 34.71 29.93
CA GLU A 886 20.16 34.09 28.74
C GLU A 886 18.97 33.68 27.86
N SER A 887 18.67 34.55 26.91
CA SER A 887 17.92 34.24 25.70
C SER A 887 18.56 33.03 25.05
N PHE A 888 17.72 32.02 24.76
CA PHE A 888 18.08 30.93 23.87
C PHE A 888 18.68 31.52 22.60
N ASP A 889 19.97 31.27 22.34
CA ASP A 889 20.56 31.49 21.03
C ASP A 889 19.74 30.68 20.01
N GLU A 890 18.89 31.41 19.35
CA GLU A 890 18.21 31.03 18.12
C GLU A 890 19.33 30.78 17.10
N PHE A 891 19.55 29.50 16.77
CA PHE A 891 20.36 29.17 15.62
C PHE A 891 19.72 29.82 14.40
N ASP A 892 20.35 30.87 13.90
CA ASP A 892 20.09 31.49 12.61
C ASP A 892 20.08 30.44 11.50
N LEU A 893 18.91 30.01 11.14
CA LEU A 893 18.61 29.37 9.87
C LEU A 893 17.81 30.38 9.05
N ASP A 894 18.53 31.01 8.15
CA ASP A 894 18.09 31.80 7.01
C ASP A 894 16.63 32.29 7.02
N ASN A 895 16.47 33.49 7.53
CA ASN A 895 15.34 34.34 7.34
C ASN A 895 15.34 34.90 5.89
N ASP A 896 14.85 34.15 4.95
CA ASP A 896 14.39 34.68 3.68
C ASP A 896 13.03 34.08 3.35
N PHE A 897 12.00 34.60 3.93
CA PHE A 897 10.62 34.66 3.48
C PHE A 897 9.67 34.94 4.65
N LEU A 898 9.55 36.23 5.04
CA LEU A 898 8.30 36.73 5.64
C LEU A 898 8.27 38.27 5.51
N SER A 899 7.46 38.74 4.58
CA SER A 899 7.00 40.12 4.52
C SER A 899 5.90 40.35 5.56
N GLU A 900 6.09 41.37 6.38
CA GLU A 900 5.12 42.24 7.01
C GLU A 900 3.65 41.80 7.15
N GLU A 901 3.29 41.42 8.38
CA GLU A 901 2.01 41.73 9.02
C GLU A 901 2.01 41.30 10.50
N GLU A 902 2.62 42.10 11.38
CA GLU A 902 2.44 42.02 12.82
C GLU A 902 1.61 43.24 13.29
N THR A 903 0.30 43.01 13.46
CA THR A 903 -0.53 43.72 14.43
C THR A 903 -1.89 43.05 14.57
N SER A 904 -2.01 41.99 15.37
CA SER A 904 -3.36 41.54 15.90
C SER A 904 -3.29 40.48 17.03
N GLU A 905 -2.19 40.38 17.78
CA GLU A 905 -2.09 39.32 18.83
C GLU A 905 -2.81 39.64 20.16
N ALA A 906 -3.31 40.87 20.35
CA ALA A 906 -4.09 41.21 21.59
C ALA A 906 -5.57 40.85 21.53
N GLU A 907 -6.17 40.67 20.38
CA GLU A 907 -7.58 40.34 20.23
C GLU A 907 -7.89 38.83 20.22
N GLY A 908 -6.93 37.97 19.95
CA GLY A 908 -7.10 36.51 19.91
C GLY A 908 -7.29 35.86 21.29
N LEU A 909 -6.62 36.39 22.32
CA LEU A 909 -6.68 35.82 23.67
C LEU A 909 -8.01 36.14 24.39
N ALA A 910 -8.61 37.30 24.11
CA ALA A 910 -9.93 37.70 24.68
C ALA A 910 -11.07 36.79 24.14
N SER A 911 -10.99 36.36 22.89
CA SER A 911 -12.03 35.50 22.27
C SER A 911 -12.00 34.03 22.74
N VAL A 912 -10.85 33.56 23.27
CA VAL A 912 -10.74 32.19 23.83
C VAL A 912 -11.27 32.16 25.27
N LEU A 913 -11.10 33.25 26.02
CA LEU A 913 -11.65 33.41 27.38
C LEU A 913 -13.15 33.57 27.39
N ASP A 914 -13.74 34.33 26.43
CA ASP A 914 -15.18 34.46 26.25
C ASP A 914 -15.84 33.11 25.87
N ARG A 915 -15.22 32.30 25.04
CA ARG A 915 -15.75 30.98 24.67
C ARG A 915 -15.67 29.94 25.77
N ALA A 916 -14.69 30.04 26.67
CA ALA A 916 -14.60 29.18 27.84
C ALA A 916 -15.63 29.55 28.89
N SER A 917 -15.99 30.84 29.00
CA SER A 917 -17.05 31.36 29.86
C SER A 917 -18.44 30.93 29.36
N ASP A 918 -18.70 31.02 28.06
CA ASP A 918 -19.95 30.61 27.43
C ASP A 918 -20.20 29.10 27.49
N ALA A 919 -19.13 28.26 27.45
CA ALA A 919 -19.23 26.80 27.60
C ALA A 919 -19.58 26.38 29.03
N VAL A 920 -19.19 27.17 30.04
CA VAL A 920 -19.51 26.91 31.45
C VAL A 920 -20.92 27.35 31.80
N ASP A 921 -21.44 28.41 31.18
CA ASP A 921 -22.80 28.91 31.38
C ASP A 921 -23.83 28.05 30.60
N ALA A 922 -23.49 27.54 29.42
CA ALA A 922 -24.36 26.62 28.66
C ALA A 922 -24.59 25.26 29.32
N SER A 923 -23.69 24.84 30.23
CA SER A 923 -23.88 23.60 31.00
C SER A 923 -24.68 23.73 32.28
N ARG A 924 -25.05 24.97 32.68
CA ARG A 924 -25.86 25.23 33.89
C ARG A 924 -27.37 25.33 33.68
N ASP A 925 -27.81 25.49 32.41
CA ASP A 925 -29.23 25.75 32.08
C ASP A 925 -30.01 24.52 31.56
N ALA A 926 -29.48 23.32 31.70
CA ALA A 926 -30.18 22.10 31.35
C ALA A 926 -30.59 21.30 32.60
N ALA A 927 -31.70 21.76 33.24
CA ALA A 927 -32.51 20.94 34.14
C ALA A 927 -33.99 21.06 33.78
N PRO A 928 -34.77 19.95 33.86
CA PRO A 928 -36.06 19.82 33.19
C PRO A 928 -37.16 20.52 33.97
N ALA A 929 -38.09 21.13 33.26
CA ALA A 929 -39.38 21.58 33.79
C ALA A 929 -40.52 21.00 32.99
N ASP A 930 -41.39 20.31 33.72
CA ASP A 930 -42.68 19.74 33.34
C ASP A 930 -43.73 20.76 32.93
N GLU A 931 -44.62 20.31 32.04
CA GLU A 931 -46.03 20.55 31.85
C GLU A 931 -46.58 22.00 31.80
N ALA A 932 -47.26 22.32 30.76
CA ALA A 932 -48.74 22.48 30.65
C ALA A 932 -49.17 23.32 29.43
N GLU A 933 -50.07 22.74 28.69
CA GLU A 933 -51.31 23.21 28.03
C GLU A 933 -51.45 24.68 27.52
N ASP A 934 -51.98 24.71 26.33
CA ASP A 934 -53.10 25.54 25.81
C ASP A 934 -52.79 26.52 24.69
N GLY A 935 -53.46 26.22 23.59
CA GLY A 935 -54.42 27.16 23.03
C GLY A 935 -54.05 27.90 21.72
N ASN A 936 -54.54 27.33 20.62
CA ASN A 936 -55.44 28.05 19.67
C ASN A 936 -54.87 28.88 18.49
N SER A 937 -55.38 28.45 17.34
CA SER A 937 -55.85 29.26 16.16
C SER A 937 -54.73 29.87 15.23
N GLY A 938 -54.80 29.63 14.01
CA GLY A 938 -55.76 29.66 12.97
C GLY A 938 -55.14 29.81 11.56
N GLU A 939 -55.88 29.24 10.63
CA GLU A 939 -56.13 29.60 9.22
C GLU A 939 -54.93 29.55 8.23
N ALA A 940 -55.03 28.62 7.35
CA ALA A 940 -55.72 28.43 6.07
C ALA A 940 -54.88 28.89 4.87
N SER A 941 -54.67 28.10 3.88
CA SER A 941 -55.40 27.81 2.67
C SER A 941 -54.51 27.02 1.71
N ASP A 942 -55.04 25.88 1.33
CA ASP A 942 -55.58 25.47 0.04
C ASP A 942 -54.61 25.18 -1.11
N GLU A 943 -54.89 24.03 -1.65
CA GLU A 943 -55.08 23.49 -2.99
C GLU A 943 -53.83 22.76 -3.54
N ASP A 944 -53.84 21.53 -4.03
CA ASP A 944 -54.83 20.68 -4.66
C ASP A 944 -54.26 19.25 -4.79
N ALA A 945 -55.10 18.23 -4.62
CA ALA A 945 -54.90 16.86 -5.06
C ALA A 945 -55.63 16.66 -6.40
N PRO A 946 -55.49 15.56 -7.17
CA PRO A 946 -56.21 14.31 -6.90
C PRO A 946 -55.47 13.00 -7.33
N SER A 947 -55.60 11.94 -6.55
CA SER A 947 -56.46 10.74 -6.65
C SER A 947 -56.43 9.88 -7.91
N SER A 948 -56.17 8.57 -7.73
CA SER A 948 -57.13 7.44 -7.97
C SER A 948 -56.36 6.11 -7.82
N GLU A 949 -56.76 5.24 -6.88
CA GLU A 949 -57.68 4.09 -7.05
C GLU A 949 -57.11 3.00 -8.01
N THR A 950 -57.08 1.72 -7.72
CA THR A 950 -57.95 0.78 -6.97
C THR A 950 -57.24 -0.60 -6.88
N GLN A 951 -57.44 -1.31 -5.75
CA GLN A 951 -58.04 -2.65 -5.52
C GLN A 951 -57.30 -3.86 -6.13
N GLU A 952 -57.15 -4.91 -5.43
CA GLU A 952 -57.75 -5.92 -4.56
C GLU A 952 -57.18 -7.32 -4.84
N GLY A 953 -57.15 -8.15 -3.79
CA GLY A 953 -57.38 -9.58 -3.84
C GLY A 953 -56.35 -10.40 -3.06
N ALA A 954 -56.42 -10.66 -1.77
CA ALA A 954 -57.02 -11.78 -0.99
C ALA A 954 -56.71 -13.16 -1.58
N SER A 955 -56.12 -14.11 -0.86
CA SER A 955 -56.59 -14.92 0.26
C SER A 955 -55.58 -16.04 0.53
N GLU A 956 -55.36 -16.37 1.86
CA GLU A 956 -55.55 -17.64 2.54
C GLU A 956 -54.78 -18.86 2.00
N ASP A 957 -54.14 -19.74 2.76
CA ASP A 957 -54.32 -20.30 4.06
C ASP A 957 -53.18 -21.21 4.49
N ALA A 958 -53.03 -21.37 5.80
CA ALA A 958 -52.79 -22.61 6.56
C ALA A 958 -51.36 -23.11 6.80
N ALA A 959 -50.92 -22.98 8.02
CA ALA A 959 -50.13 -23.94 8.78
C ALA A 959 -50.99 -25.20 9.11
N PRO A 960 -50.49 -26.31 9.68
CA PRO A 960 -49.73 -26.35 10.94
C PRO A 960 -48.74 -27.54 11.12
N SER A 961 -47.90 -27.36 12.18
CA SER A 961 -47.63 -28.21 13.35
C SER A 961 -46.73 -29.45 13.26
N ASP A 962 -45.85 -29.47 14.24
CA ASP A 962 -45.55 -30.49 15.27
C ASP A 962 -44.41 -31.49 15.02
N GLY A 963 -43.53 -31.55 16.00
CA GLY A 963 -43.06 -32.72 16.70
C GLY A 963 -41.57 -32.82 16.85
N GLU A 964 -40.98 -32.45 17.99
CA GLU A 964 -40.43 -33.27 19.07
C GLU A 964 -39.57 -34.46 18.56
N GLU A 965 -38.39 -34.72 19.03
CA GLU A 965 -37.86 -34.97 20.38
C GLU A 965 -36.37 -35.35 20.29
N ALA A 966 -35.63 -34.88 21.27
CA ALA A 966 -34.47 -35.35 21.96
C ALA A 966 -33.82 -36.70 21.62
N ALA A 967 -32.46 -36.71 21.67
CA ALA A 967 -31.71 -37.56 22.58
C ALA A 967 -30.20 -37.31 22.52
N ARG A 968 -29.65 -37.22 23.69
CA ARG A 968 -28.25 -37.29 24.13
C ARG A 968 -27.60 -38.63 23.76
N ALA A 969 -26.26 -38.63 23.66
CA ALA A 969 -25.28 -39.38 24.48
C ALA A 969 -23.94 -39.44 23.73
N ASP A 970 -22.94 -39.01 24.37
CA ASP A 970 -21.78 -39.65 25.04
C ASP A 970 -20.54 -39.83 24.20
N ALA A 971 -19.48 -39.24 24.73
CA ALA A 971 -18.07 -39.54 24.46
C ALA A 971 -17.72 -40.98 24.91
N PRO A 972 -16.58 -41.56 24.47
CA PRO A 972 -15.45 -41.51 25.37
C PRO A 972 -14.06 -41.23 24.77
N GLU A 973 -13.20 -40.79 25.65
CA GLU A 973 -11.73 -40.78 25.63
C GLU A 973 -11.14 -42.19 25.49
N GLU A 974 -9.98 -42.31 24.89
CA GLU A 974 -8.88 -43.23 25.31
C GLU A 974 -7.62 -42.80 24.55
N ASP A 975 -6.75 -42.37 25.29
CA ASP A 975 -5.36 -42.52 25.75
C ASP A 975 -4.64 -43.75 25.17
N ALA A 976 -3.41 -43.56 24.62
CA ALA A 976 -2.24 -44.44 24.75
C ALA A 976 -1.04 -43.91 23.96
N SER A 977 -0.14 -43.47 24.64
CA SER A 977 1.32 -43.44 24.80
C SER A 977 2.14 -44.59 24.20
N VAL A 978 3.49 -44.20 23.98
CA VAL A 978 4.71 -45.06 23.94
C VAL A 978 5.00 -45.67 22.57
N ASP A 979 6.19 -45.58 21.95
CA ASP A 979 7.59 -45.69 22.45
C ASP A 979 8.61 -45.21 21.38
N GLU A 980 9.74 -44.83 21.90
CA GLU A 980 11.04 -44.66 21.23
C GLU A 980 11.56 -45.91 20.53
N ALA A 981 12.37 -45.73 19.49
CA ALA A 981 13.58 -46.50 19.26
C ALA A 981 14.48 -45.84 18.24
N ASP A 982 15.71 -45.60 18.66
CA ASP A 982 16.92 -45.33 17.94
C ASP A 982 17.21 -46.37 16.86
N GLU A 983 17.91 -45.98 15.80
CA GLU A 983 19.15 -46.70 15.37
C GLU A 983 19.92 -45.89 14.32
N GLU A 984 21.18 -45.73 14.65
CA GLU A 984 22.32 -45.26 13.84
C GLU A 984 22.57 -46.13 12.61
N GLY A 985 23.26 -45.59 11.64
CA GLY A 985 23.89 -46.36 10.58
C GLY A 985 24.57 -45.52 9.51
N ASP A 986 25.85 -45.31 9.70
CA ASP A 986 26.87 -44.81 8.78
C ASP A 986 26.87 -45.52 7.41
N GLU A 987 27.33 -44.84 6.40
CA GLU A 987 28.55 -45.08 5.58
C GLU A 987 28.49 -44.46 4.17
N ASP A 988 29.45 -43.63 3.96
CA ASP A 988 30.30 -43.38 2.79
C ASP A 988 29.97 -43.97 1.40
N ALA A 989 30.11 -43.12 0.37
CA ALA A 989 31.10 -43.19 -0.67
C ALA A 989 30.76 -42.33 -1.89
N ASP A 990 31.57 -41.35 -2.14
CA ASP A 990 32.42 -41.06 -3.30
C ASP A 990 31.85 -41.09 -4.73
N GLU A 991 32.27 -39.98 -5.39
CA GLU A 991 32.76 -39.87 -6.78
C GLU A 991 31.75 -39.87 -7.93
N ASP A 992 31.61 -38.77 -8.63
CA ASP A 992 32.25 -38.40 -9.90
C ASP A 992 31.47 -37.27 -10.61
N GLU A 993 32.17 -36.18 -10.84
CA GLU A 993 31.90 -35.26 -11.97
C GLU A 993 32.15 -36.00 -13.30
N PRO A 994 31.58 -35.55 -14.41
CA PRO A 994 32.40 -34.73 -15.28
C PRO A 994 31.70 -33.48 -15.88
N GLU A 995 32.54 -32.49 -16.01
CA GLU A 995 32.44 -31.33 -16.88
C GLU A 995 32.25 -31.72 -18.35
N ASP A 996 31.68 -30.80 -19.09
CA ASP A 996 31.98 -30.36 -20.45
C ASP A 996 30.87 -30.48 -21.51
N GLU A 997 30.80 -29.35 -22.23
CA GLU A 997 30.28 -29.12 -23.57
C GLU A 997 28.77 -28.97 -23.78
N LEU A 998 28.40 -27.68 -24.01
CA LEU A 998 27.72 -27.31 -25.26
C LEU A 998 27.54 -25.78 -25.35
N GLU A 999 28.58 -25.11 -25.80
CA GLU A 999 28.45 -23.94 -26.66
C GLU A 999 27.94 -24.39 -28.04
N GLU A 1000 27.25 -23.47 -28.72
CA GLU A 1000 26.77 -23.50 -30.11
C GLU A 1000 25.29 -23.92 -30.29
N ALA A 1001 24.43 -22.91 -30.35
CA ALA A 1001 23.47 -22.70 -31.45
C ALA A 1001 22.70 -21.42 -31.23
N LEU A 1002 23.34 -20.29 -31.47
CA LEU A 1002 22.69 -19.10 -32.02
C LEU A 1002 22.81 -19.23 -33.52
N ASP A 1003 21.75 -19.43 -34.21
CA ASP A 1003 21.37 -18.69 -35.42
C ASP A 1003 20.10 -19.28 -36.06
N ASP A 1004 19.33 -18.37 -36.67
CA ASP A 1004 18.26 -18.59 -37.63
C ASP A 1004 16.83 -18.76 -37.11
N GLY A 1005 16.10 -17.69 -37.35
CA GLY A 1005 14.75 -17.81 -37.86
C GLY A 1005 13.68 -16.89 -37.40
N LEU A 1006 13.79 -15.61 -37.71
CA LEU A 1006 12.65 -14.76 -38.02
C LEU A 1006 11.60 -15.49 -38.89
N TYR A 1007 10.38 -15.61 -38.32
CA TYR A 1007 9.11 -15.32 -39.03
C TYR A 1007 7.94 -15.47 -38.06
#